data_d0b72cc909fd3a89d6eefe34ba9caee1
#
_entry.id   d0b72cc909fd3a89d6eefe34ba9caee1
#
_cell.length_a   1.000
_cell.length_b   1.000
_cell.length_c   1.000
_cell.angle_alpha   90.00
_cell.angle_beta   90.00
_cell.angle_gamma   90.00
#
_symmetry.space_group_name_H-M   'P 1'
#
loop_
_entity.id
_entity.type
_entity.pdbx_description
1 polymer ?
#
loop_
_entity_poly.entity_id
_entity_poly.type
_entity_poly.pdbx_seq_one_letter_code
_entity_poly.pdbx_strand_id
1 'polypeptide(L)'
;MFRKSYWKKRFAPVLAGALVISSLLVPPGHAFAADPVTSEEQTVSPETPEVKDVTDSTDAATTDANLTTPDSVSDSVSDSVAGTSATDASSGKEAAKQDVKETKEVKAADDAVTDPIPDKTPHLVYGDKSLADEDAFVLLIFGDGFTASEQDSFYTNAQNTADYLMDTSPWDEFKDTIKIYALGVVSNESGAKADTAINQEQANADTRDTYFGSSFWSGGMQRLLTISSDGSKKAKQLSDQYLPAADFNVVIVNATTYGGSGGSVCVASLNNESLEMMLHELGHTTAKLSDEYFAGASYAAEMPNMTAESDPAKVRWSRFIGKNGVGVYEYDNGGNGWYRPHQNCKMRFLGKQYAFCEVCKEQIRKTFCQDSNVTKLFFQPYADMFYESDTGKDMREYFILRRGKNEITGDKLGDALTLTYKDADGNVVSGIPNKAGTYTIEATFAGDSTYEKCSQTAAYTIELPDLITLDVPSKVYDGKPADLNYTVNYDKDYTVKAHYKGTVPYAAEITYNYDSDDAPITPGRYKVTLTAYDKATGTAISSKTKDFEITFKSTTLQNNDTADYPGAMPYYNNKTIVFSGEGYTAGEQSQFEDVAKDFVKYFRSTEPFKEADTYFNYHTVETVSNESGIGQKAKDTYYKLTYDKNGKIVPTDESTAGAMYIGNNVITSYYKANIVIVNDKNVKTGTTFKNKRFTIYTTADEAGMQFAANELRNYFTNHEEGYTPSTDAEKDAERTEFLKALY
;
A
#
# COMPACT_ATOMS: atom_id res chain seq x y z
N MET A 1 -39.80 8.38 -7.37
CA MET A 1 -40.04 7.88 -5.99
C MET A 1 -40.05 6.35 -5.85
N PHE A 2 -40.26 5.53 -6.89
CA PHE A 2 -40.36 4.05 -6.74
C PHE A 2 -39.11 3.24 -7.14
N ARG A 3 -38.01 3.86 -7.59
CA ARG A 3 -36.82 3.12 -8.11
C ARG A 3 -35.71 2.85 -7.08
N LYS A 4 -35.47 3.72 -6.11
CA LYS A 4 -34.44 3.49 -5.07
C LYS A 4 -34.80 2.41 -4.05
N SER A 5 -36.09 2.18 -3.78
CA SER A 5 -36.51 1.17 -2.78
C SER A 5 -36.40 -0.29 -3.26
N TYR A 6 -36.26 -0.54 -4.56
CA TYR A 6 -36.25 -1.88 -5.14
C TYR A 6 -34.89 -2.61 -4.96
N TRP A 7 -33.82 -1.85 -4.86
CA TRP A 7 -32.46 -2.41 -4.72
C TRP A 7 -32.07 -2.75 -3.28
N LYS A 8 -32.60 -1.99 -2.30
CA LYS A 8 -32.30 -2.24 -0.87
C LYS A 8 -32.76 -3.62 -0.35
N LYS A 9 -33.65 -4.32 -1.05
CA LYS A 9 -34.27 -5.57 -0.54
C LYS A 9 -33.65 -6.89 -1.05
N ARG A 10 -32.74 -6.90 -2.02
CA ARG A 10 -32.29 -8.16 -2.67
C ARG A 10 -30.85 -8.58 -2.42
N PHE A 11 -30.01 -7.78 -1.81
CA PHE A 11 -28.56 -8.06 -1.76
C PHE A 11 -27.91 -8.11 -0.37
N ALA A 12 -28.65 -8.02 0.71
CA ALA A 12 -28.08 -7.96 2.06
C ALA A 12 -27.41 -9.24 2.61
N PRO A 13 -27.74 -10.49 2.22
CA PRO A 13 -27.16 -11.63 2.94
C PRO A 13 -25.88 -12.25 2.38
N VAL A 14 -25.44 -11.90 1.18
CA VAL A 14 -24.33 -12.64 0.53
C VAL A 14 -22.97 -11.96 0.67
N LEU A 15 -22.93 -10.64 0.94
CA LEU A 15 -21.67 -9.88 1.01
C LEU A 15 -21.02 -9.80 2.40
N ALA A 16 -21.76 -10.06 3.47
CA ALA A 16 -21.26 -9.87 4.83
C ALA A 16 -20.12 -10.84 5.24
N GLY A 17 -19.93 -11.94 4.51
CA GLY A 17 -18.89 -12.92 4.83
C GLY A 17 -17.54 -12.70 4.10
N ALA A 18 -17.58 -12.07 2.93
CA ALA A 18 -16.38 -11.90 2.10
C ALA A 18 -15.63 -10.60 2.36
N LEU A 19 -16.34 -9.55 2.79
CA LEU A 19 -15.72 -8.22 2.99
C LEU A 19 -14.93 -8.07 4.30
N VAL A 20 -15.22 -8.86 5.32
CA VAL A 20 -14.51 -8.77 6.62
C VAL A 20 -13.05 -9.24 6.52
N ILE A 21 -12.68 -9.92 5.45
CA ILE A 21 -11.33 -10.53 5.32
C ILE A 21 -10.39 -9.65 4.49
N SER A 22 -10.90 -8.75 3.63
CA SER A 22 -10.05 -7.97 2.73
C SER A 22 -9.13 -6.97 3.44
N SER A 23 -9.57 -6.37 4.54
CA SER A 23 -8.73 -5.45 5.34
C SER A 23 -7.64 -6.16 6.15
N LEU A 24 -7.60 -7.49 6.11
CA LEU A 24 -6.80 -8.32 7.01
C LEU A 24 -5.35 -8.54 6.58
N LEU A 25 -4.98 -8.29 5.32
CA LEU A 25 -3.75 -8.82 4.75
C LEU A 25 -2.68 -7.78 4.37
N VAL A 26 -2.96 -6.48 4.45
CA VAL A 26 -1.97 -5.45 4.05
C VAL A 26 -1.44 -4.68 5.26
N PRO A 27 -0.16 -4.80 5.61
CA PRO A 27 0.47 -3.94 6.61
C PRO A 27 0.62 -2.49 6.08
N PRO A 28 0.49 -1.46 6.92
CA PRO A 28 0.76 -0.10 6.52
C PRO A 28 2.25 0.07 6.18
N GLY A 29 2.54 0.66 5.04
CA GLY A 29 3.87 1.17 4.71
C GLY A 29 4.89 0.17 4.15
N HIS A 30 4.48 -0.98 3.60
CA HIS A 30 5.41 -1.90 2.96
C HIS A 30 5.28 -1.87 1.43
N ALA A 31 6.24 -1.23 0.77
CA ALA A 31 6.55 -1.54 -0.61
C ALA A 31 7.11 -2.97 -0.65
N PHE A 32 6.37 -3.92 -1.18
CA PHE A 32 6.97 -5.18 -1.57
C PHE A 32 7.95 -4.89 -2.71
N ALA A 33 9.20 -5.32 -2.54
CA ALA A 33 10.14 -5.35 -3.65
C ALA A 33 9.51 -6.17 -4.77
N ALA A 34 9.53 -5.65 -5.98
CA ALA A 34 9.19 -6.43 -7.15
C ALA A 34 10.13 -7.65 -7.18
N ASP A 35 9.58 -8.85 -7.28
CA ASP A 35 10.37 -10.05 -7.47
C ASP A 35 11.28 -9.83 -8.70
N PRO A 36 12.55 -10.20 -8.65
CA PRO A 36 13.41 -10.14 -9.81
C PRO A 36 12.86 -11.11 -10.86
N VAL A 37 12.50 -10.57 -12.02
CA VAL A 37 12.20 -11.36 -13.20
C VAL A 37 13.51 -12.05 -13.59
N THR A 38 13.66 -13.31 -13.22
CA THR A 38 14.69 -14.18 -13.78
C THR A 38 14.27 -14.52 -15.21
N SER A 39 14.71 -13.72 -16.16
CA SER A 39 14.73 -14.11 -17.56
C SER A 39 15.89 -15.10 -17.77
N GLU A 40 15.62 -16.39 -17.71
CA GLU A 40 16.46 -17.36 -18.38
C GLU A 40 16.25 -17.20 -19.88
N GLU A 41 17.12 -16.45 -20.53
CA GLU A 41 17.30 -16.49 -21.96
C GLU A 41 17.90 -17.85 -22.34
N GLN A 42 17.07 -18.76 -22.80
CA GLN A 42 17.54 -19.87 -23.62
C GLN A 42 17.79 -19.33 -25.04
N THR A 43 19.05 -19.10 -25.33
CA THR A 43 19.52 -18.90 -26.69
C THR A 43 19.29 -20.18 -27.49
N VAL A 44 18.32 -20.18 -28.38
CA VAL A 44 18.16 -21.19 -29.40
C VAL A 44 18.71 -20.63 -30.71
N SER A 45 19.83 -21.15 -31.13
CA SER A 45 20.38 -20.98 -32.49
C SER A 45 19.65 -21.93 -33.44
N PRO A 46 19.34 -21.53 -34.68
CA PRO A 46 18.63 -22.39 -35.63
C PRO A 46 19.60 -23.26 -36.44
N GLU A 47 19.51 -24.57 -36.28
CA GLU A 47 20.01 -25.50 -37.28
C GLU A 47 18.87 -26.37 -37.83
N THR A 48 18.83 -26.42 -39.15
CA THR A 48 17.88 -27.09 -40.03
C THR A 48 18.04 -28.63 -40.00
N PRO A 49 17.04 -29.41 -40.43
CA PRO A 49 16.89 -30.81 -40.09
C PRO A 49 17.55 -31.75 -41.06
N GLU A 50 18.12 -32.81 -40.57
CA GLU A 50 18.40 -34.03 -41.36
C GLU A 50 17.61 -35.23 -40.85
N VAL A 51 16.87 -35.81 -41.78
CA VAL A 51 16.06 -37.04 -41.67
C VAL A 51 16.99 -38.26 -41.71
N LYS A 52 16.83 -39.21 -40.80
CA LYS A 52 16.94 -40.64 -41.13
C LYS A 52 16.25 -41.57 -40.14
N ASP A 53 15.51 -42.38 -40.72
CA ASP A 53 14.69 -43.54 -40.51
C ASP A 53 15.26 -44.67 -39.62
N VAL A 54 14.31 -45.39 -39.01
CA VAL A 54 14.07 -46.84 -39.03
C VAL A 54 14.43 -47.68 -37.81
N THR A 55 13.39 -48.33 -37.32
CA THR A 55 13.19 -49.71 -36.73
C THR A 55 13.52 -49.88 -35.25
N ASP A 56 12.56 -50.31 -34.51
CA ASP A 56 11.76 -51.50 -34.35
C ASP A 56 12.20 -52.34 -33.14
N SER A 57 11.22 -52.83 -32.44
CA SER A 57 11.02 -54.06 -31.68
C SER A 57 10.89 -53.94 -30.16
N THR A 58 9.64 -54.09 -29.70
CA THR A 58 9.10 -55.26 -28.93
C THR A 58 9.82 -55.59 -27.62
N ASP A 59 9.20 -55.75 -26.49
CA ASP A 59 8.15 -56.60 -25.98
C ASP A 59 7.89 -56.29 -24.48
N ALA A 60 6.69 -56.21 -24.09
CA ALA A 60 5.85 -57.06 -23.28
C ALA A 60 6.31 -57.39 -21.83
N ALA A 61 5.47 -57.14 -20.90
CA ALA A 61 4.75 -58.03 -20.01
C ALA A 61 4.46 -57.39 -18.64
N THR A 62 3.23 -57.02 -18.38
CA THR A 62 2.21 -57.67 -17.46
C THR A 62 2.70 -58.03 -16.08
N THR A 63 2.00 -57.49 -15.08
CA THR A 63 1.07 -58.16 -14.10
C THR A 63 0.67 -57.10 -13.02
N ASP A 64 -0.56 -56.74 -12.93
CA ASP A 64 -1.70 -57.23 -12.15
C ASP A 64 -1.47 -57.40 -10.65
N ALA A 65 -2.26 -56.69 -9.87
CA ALA A 65 -3.12 -57.13 -8.76
C ALA A 65 -3.39 -55.91 -7.84
N ASN A 66 -4.52 -55.32 -7.82
CA ASN A 66 -5.85 -55.64 -7.37
C ASN A 66 -6.01 -55.74 -5.83
N LEU A 67 -7.09 -55.06 -5.41
CA LEU A 67 -7.91 -55.22 -4.21
C LEU A 67 -7.44 -54.50 -2.93
N THR A 68 -8.28 -53.80 -2.18
CA THR A 68 -9.73 -53.70 -1.99
C THR A 68 -10.00 -52.59 -1.00
N THR A 69 -11.08 -51.89 -1.20
CA THR A 69 -11.85 -51.17 -0.16
C THR A 69 -12.63 -52.17 0.69
N PRO A 70 -13.03 -51.88 1.91
CA PRO A 70 -14.46 -51.80 2.21
C PRO A 70 -14.82 -50.58 3.08
N ASP A 71 -15.88 -49.89 2.66
CA ASP A 71 -17.25 -49.84 3.20
C ASP A 71 -17.46 -49.49 4.67
N SER A 72 -18.10 -48.32 4.78
CA SER A 72 -19.25 -47.93 5.60
C SER A 72 -19.60 -48.77 6.85
N VAL A 73 -19.85 -48.09 7.95
CA VAL A 73 -21.04 -48.23 8.78
C VAL A 73 -21.43 -46.93 9.44
N SER A 74 -22.63 -46.48 9.14
CA SER A 74 -23.46 -45.55 9.90
C SER A 74 -23.85 -46.17 11.25
N ASP A 75 -24.00 -45.36 12.26
CA ASP A 75 -25.27 -45.39 13.01
C ASP A 75 -25.43 -44.16 13.92
N SER A 76 -26.56 -43.52 13.71
CA SER A 76 -27.31 -42.62 14.56
C SER A 76 -27.61 -43.22 15.93
N VAL A 77 -27.77 -42.41 16.95
CA VAL A 77 -28.92 -42.39 17.86
C VAL A 77 -28.97 -41.09 18.67
N SER A 78 -30.08 -40.48 18.54
CA SER A 78 -30.84 -39.44 19.17
C SER A 78 -31.08 -39.60 20.70
N ASP A 79 -31.61 -38.50 21.17
CA ASP A 79 -32.53 -38.26 22.29
C ASP A 79 -31.94 -37.97 23.67
N SER A 80 -32.13 -36.75 24.11
CA SER A 80 -33.29 -36.06 24.69
C SER A 80 -33.42 -36.16 26.22
N VAL A 81 -33.98 -35.09 26.74
CA VAL A 81 -34.75 -34.87 27.96
C VAL A 81 -34.03 -34.22 29.13
N ALA A 82 -34.25 -32.96 29.30
CA ALA A 82 -35.22 -32.20 30.09
C ALA A 82 -35.17 -32.43 31.61
N GLY A 83 -35.20 -31.34 32.28
CA GLY A 83 -35.98 -31.31 33.52
C GLY A 83 -35.32 -30.64 34.72
N THR A 84 -35.71 -29.46 34.92
CA THR A 84 -36.46 -28.85 36.06
C THR A 84 -35.74 -28.71 37.39
N SER A 85 -35.62 -27.50 37.73
CA SER A 85 -36.32 -26.69 38.74
C SER A 85 -35.86 -26.79 40.20
N ALA A 86 -35.58 -25.61 40.67
CA ALA A 86 -36.16 -24.96 41.82
C ALA A 86 -35.60 -25.17 43.21
N THR A 87 -35.46 -24.04 43.79
CA THR A 87 -35.82 -23.58 45.17
C THR A 87 -34.76 -23.80 46.23
N ASP A 88 -34.40 -22.78 46.87
CA ASP A 88 -34.91 -21.84 47.84
C ASP A 88 -34.05 -21.77 49.11
N ALA A 89 -33.90 -20.58 49.56
CA ALA A 89 -33.98 -20.11 50.95
C ALA A 89 -32.69 -20.13 51.82
N SER A 90 -32.24 -18.99 52.11
CA SER A 90 -32.45 -18.12 53.27
C SER A 90 -31.45 -18.16 54.42
N SER A 91 -31.25 -16.96 54.93
CA SER A 91 -30.85 -16.53 56.27
C SER A 91 -29.33 -16.58 56.57
N GLY A 92 -28.70 -15.54 57.03
CA GLY A 92 -29.06 -14.38 57.83
C GLY A 92 -28.03 -14.20 58.89
N LYS A 93 -27.55 -13.02 59.09
CA LYS A 93 -27.17 -12.30 60.31
C LYS A 93 -25.84 -11.57 60.23
N GLU A 94 -25.98 -10.29 60.20
CA GLU A 94 -25.42 -9.23 61.09
C GLU A 94 -24.18 -9.53 61.91
N ALA A 95 -23.14 -8.68 61.80
CA ALA A 95 -22.79 -7.67 62.83
C ALA A 95 -21.53 -6.86 62.46
N ALA A 96 -21.71 -5.57 62.51
CA ALA A 96 -21.01 -4.48 63.23
C ALA A 96 -19.72 -3.89 62.64
N LYS A 97 -19.93 -2.64 62.24
CA LYS A 97 -19.14 -1.39 62.28
C LYS A 97 -17.70 -1.41 62.79
N GLN A 98 -16.82 -0.82 62.02
CA GLN A 98 -15.95 0.27 62.46
C GLN A 98 -15.63 1.25 61.35
N ASP A 99 -15.81 2.55 61.61
CA ASP A 99 -15.59 3.68 60.73
C ASP A 99 -14.10 3.92 60.47
N VAL A 100 -13.70 4.05 59.21
CA VAL A 100 -12.53 4.84 58.81
C VAL A 100 -13.00 5.80 57.70
N LYS A 101 -12.92 7.09 58.02
CA LYS A 101 -13.17 8.20 57.11
C LYS A 101 -12.08 8.25 56.10
N GLU A 102 -12.38 7.88 54.88
CA GLU A 102 -11.59 8.21 53.69
C GLU A 102 -12.38 9.22 52.87
N THR A 103 -11.76 10.37 52.64
CA THR A 103 -12.29 11.45 51.82
C THR A 103 -12.38 10.95 50.39
N LYS A 104 -13.57 10.64 49.92
CA LYS A 104 -13.90 10.47 48.51
C LYS A 104 -13.83 11.83 47.84
N GLU A 105 -12.85 11.99 46.92
CA GLU A 105 -12.99 12.91 45.79
C GLU A 105 -14.25 12.52 45.03
N VAL A 106 -15.16 13.47 44.95
CA VAL A 106 -16.35 13.35 44.15
C VAL A 106 -15.88 13.49 42.68
N LYS A 107 -15.69 12.39 41.97
CA LYS A 107 -15.76 12.38 40.53
C LYS A 107 -17.16 12.82 40.16
N ALA A 108 -17.26 13.94 39.42
CA ALA A 108 -18.51 14.35 38.82
C ALA A 108 -19.05 13.16 38.01
N ALA A 109 -20.27 12.77 38.35
CA ALA A 109 -21.01 11.82 37.54
C ALA A 109 -21.25 12.51 36.18
N ASP A 110 -20.66 12.00 35.14
CA ASP A 110 -21.08 12.33 33.77
C ASP A 110 -22.53 11.88 33.64
N ASP A 111 -23.39 12.84 33.37
CA ASP A 111 -24.82 12.60 33.15
C ASP A 111 -24.94 11.65 31.95
N ALA A 112 -25.59 10.52 32.14
CA ALA A 112 -25.92 9.60 31.06
C ALA A 112 -26.60 10.37 29.94
N VAL A 113 -26.09 10.32 28.73
CA VAL A 113 -26.60 11.03 27.56
C VAL A 113 -28.06 10.64 27.34
N THR A 114 -28.99 11.54 27.59
CA THR A 114 -30.41 11.27 27.45
C THR A 114 -30.89 11.21 26.00
N ASP A 115 -30.18 11.85 25.07
CA ASP A 115 -30.37 11.73 23.62
C ASP A 115 -28.99 11.60 22.92
N PRO A 116 -28.66 10.42 22.35
CA PRO A 116 -27.39 10.24 21.70
C PRO A 116 -27.27 11.00 20.38
N ILE A 117 -28.32 11.63 19.89
CA ILE A 117 -28.34 12.43 18.66
C ILE A 117 -28.92 13.80 18.95
N PRO A 118 -28.09 14.69 19.53
CA PRO A 118 -28.55 16.01 19.96
C PRO A 118 -28.98 16.89 18.78
N ASP A 119 -28.29 16.80 17.66
CA ASP A 119 -28.69 17.44 16.40
C ASP A 119 -29.15 16.37 15.40
N LYS A 120 -30.46 16.42 15.11
CA LYS A 120 -31.13 15.47 14.21
C LYS A 120 -31.03 15.85 12.74
N THR A 121 -30.30 16.93 12.44
CA THR A 121 -30.12 17.45 11.08
C THR A 121 -28.76 17.06 10.54
N PRO A 122 -28.65 16.22 9.50
CA PRO A 122 -27.37 15.96 8.87
C PRO A 122 -26.75 17.25 8.30
N HIS A 123 -25.50 17.54 8.66
CA HIS A 123 -24.76 18.69 8.20
C HIS A 123 -24.10 18.39 6.86
N LEU A 124 -24.37 19.18 5.83
CA LEU A 124 -23.67 19.08 4.56
C LEU A 124 -22.21 19.57 4.75
N VAL A 125 -21.25 18.65 4.70
CA VAL A 125 -19.81 18.94 4.79
C VAL A 125 -19.15 19.06 3.42
N TYR A 126 -19.76 18.50 2.36
CA TYR A 126 -19.27 18.66 0.99
C TYR A 126 -20.44 18.60 -0.01
N GLY A 127 -20.33 19.37 -1.11
CA GLY A 127 -21.25 19.34 -2.24
C GLY A 127 -22.15 20.58 -2.37
N ASP A 128 -22.85 20.65 -3.51
CA ASP A 128 -23.74 21.79 -3.82
C ASP A 128 -25.09 21.62 -3.10
N LYS A 129 -25.47 22.61 -2.30
CA LYS A 129 -26.77 22.66 -1.62
C LYS A 129 -27.96 22.71 -2.58
N SER A 130 -27.75 23.24 -3.79
CA SER A 130 -28.83 23.37 -4.80
C SER A 130 -29.12 22.05 -5.53
N LEU A 131 -28.18 21.09 -5.50
CA LEU A 131 -28.38 19.74 -6.04
C LEU A 131 -29.33 18.97 -5.11
N ALA A 132 -30.37 18.38 -5.69
CA ALA A 132 -31.28 17.53 -4.92
C ALA A 132 -30.56 16.23 -4.48
N ASP A 133 -30.85 15.74 -3.28
CA ASP A 133 -30.20 14.52 -2.76
C ASP A 133 -30.54 13.28 -3.60
N GLU A 134 -31.69 13.27 -4.26
CA GLU A 134 -32.12 12.20 -5.15
C GLU A 134 -31.29 12.13 -6.46
N ASP A 135 -30.69 13.25 -6.84
CA ASP A 135 -29.89 13.39 -8.06
C ASP A 135 -28.37 13.35 -7.77
N ALA A 136 -28.01 13.30 -6.49
CA ALA A 136 -26.62 13.18 -6.03
C ALA A 136 -26.25 11.74 -5.63
N PHE A 137 -24.98 11.45 -5.62
CA PHE A 137 -24.43 10.33 -4.83
C PHE A 137 -24.23 10.87 -3.39
N VAL A 138 -24.93 10.27 -2.44
CA VAL A 138 -25.00 10.79 -1.07
C VAL A 138 -24.26 9.86 -0.11
N LEU A 139 -23.27 10.40 0.57
CA LEU A 139 -22.49 9.71 1.60
C LEU A 139 -22.82 10.33 2.98
N LEU A 140 -23.04 9.48 3.98
CA LEU A 140 -23.29 9.92 5.33
C LEU A 140 -22.19 9.44 6.28
N ILE A 141 -21.53 10.38 6.96
CA ILE A 141 -20.49 10.14 7.95
C ILE A 141 -21.08 10.22 9.35
N PHE A 142 -20.85 9.20 10.15
CA PHE A 142 -21.13 9.16 11.59
C PHE A 142 -19.82 9.15 12.38
N GLY A 143 -19.88 9.59 13.65
CA GLY A 143 -18.79 9.45 14.61
C GLY A 143 -19.06 8.34 15.61
N ASP A 144 -18.01 7.57 15.99
CA ASP A 144 -18.06 6.70 17.16
C ASP A 144 -16.92 7.01 18.13
N GLY A 145 -17.16 6.90 19.42
CA GLY A 145 -16.21 7.30 20.44
C GLY A 145 -16.01 8.81 20.58
N PHE A 146 -16.91 9.62 20.06
CA PHE A 146 -16.96 11.07 20.35
C PHE A 146 -18.02 11.36 21.41
N THR A 147 -17.58 11.85 22.56
CA THR A 147 -18.47 12.29 23.66
C THR A 147 -19.21 13.58 23.30
N ALA A 148 -20.14 14.03 24.17
CA ALA A 148 -20.85 15.27 23.96
C ALA A 148 -19.94 16.50 23.83
N SER A 149 -18.82 16.53 24.55
CA SER A 149 -17.82 17.60 24.47
C SER A 149 -16.89 17.51 23.26
N GLU A 150 -16.92 16.40 22.50
CA GLU A 150 -16.05 16.15 21.35
C GLU A 150 -16.77 16.26 20.00
N GLN A 151 -18.05 16.68 19.99
CA GLN A 151 -18.83 16.76 18.76
C GLN A 151 -18.26 17.78 17.76
N ASP A 152 -17.68 18.88 18.19
CA ASP A 152 -16.99 19.83 17.30
C ASP A 152 -15.78 19.19 16.62
N SER A 153 -15.05 18.35 17.36
CA SER A 153 -13.95 17.55 16.81
C SER A 153 -14.46 16.53 15.77
N PHE A 154 -15.59 15.88 16.03
CA PHE A 154 -16.21 14.99 15.07
C PHE A 154 -16.51 15.72 13.74
N TYR A 155 -17.19 16.85 13.77
CA TYR A 155 -17.54 17.59 12.55
C TYR A 155 -16.29 18.09 11.79
N THR A 156 -15.24 18.50 12.51
CA THR A 156 -13.96 18.87 11.91
C THR A 156 -13.31 17.67 11.19
N ASN A 157 -13.31 16.50 11.82
CA ASN A 157 -12.76 15.30 11.22
C ASN A 157 -13.62 14.76 10.05
N ALA A 158 -14.94 14.91 10.14
CA ALA A 158 -15.83 14.58 9.03
C ALA A 158 -15.58 15.47 7.80
N GLN A 159 -15.34 16.78 8.01
CA GLN A 159 -14.92 17.70 6.94
C GLN A 159 -13.59 17.25 6.31
N ASN A 160 -12.56 17.00 7.15
CA ASN A 160 -11.25 16.56 6.67
C ASN A 160 -11.34 15.24 5.88
N THR A 161 -12.20 14.31 6.31
CA THR A 161 -12.46 13.04 5.63
C THR A 161 -13.12 13.27 4.27
N ALA A 162 -14.10 14.16 4.20
CA ALA A 162 -14.76 14.53 2.95
C ALA A 162 -13.80 15.19 1.97
N ASP A 163 -12.98 16.13 2.44
CA ASP A 163 -11.99 16.83 1.62
C ASP A 163 -10.93 15.85 1.08
N TYR A 164 -10.46 14.93 1.92
CA TYR A 164 -9.51 13.90 1.51
C TYR A 164 -10.07 12.98 0.41
N LEU A 165 -11.32 12.54 0.57
CA LEU A 165 -12.00 11.73 -0.45
C LEU A 165 -12.09 12.50 -1.77
N MET A 166 -12.50 13.77 -1.71
CA MET A 166 -12.74 14.59 -2.90
C MET A 166 -11.46 15.11 -3.57
N ASP A 167 -10.31 14.97 -2.93
CA ASP A 167 -8.99 15.22 -3.54
C ASP A 167 -8.37 13.97 -4.20
N THR A 168 -9.05 12.83 -4.11
CA THR A 168 -8.57 11.55 -4.65
C THR A 168 -9.26 11.18 -5.95
N SER A 169 -8.47 10.92 -7.02
CA SER A 169 -9.02 10.42 -8.29
C SER A 169 -9.50 8.96 -8.19
N PRO A 170 -10.70 8.62 -8.73
CA PRO A 170 -11.56 9.43 -9.60
C PRO A 170 -12.71 10.14 -8.87
N TRP A 171 -12.70 10.21 -7.54
CA TRP A 171 -13.76 10.86 -6.74
C TRP A 171 -13.83 12.36 -7.04
N ASP A 172 -12.68 12.99 -7.28
CA ASP A 172 -12.53 14.39 -7.66
C ASP A 172 -13.25 14.78 -8.97
N GLU A 173 -13.52 13.81 -9.83
CA GLU A 173 -14.26 14.03 -11.08
C GLU A 173 -15.77 14.22 -10.85
N PHE A 174 -16.27 13.96 -9.64
CA PHE A 174 -17.69 14.00 -9.27
C PHE A 174 -18.04 15.12 -8.29
N LYS A 175 -17.18 16.13 -8.16
CA LYS A 175 -17.35 17.25 -7.22
C LYS A 175 -18.70 17.96 -7.33
N ASP A 176 -19.29 17.94 -8.52
CA ASP A 176 -20.61 18.53 -8.83
C ASP A 176 -21.79 17.57 -8.67
N THR A 177 -21.53 16.30 -8.34
CA THR A 177 -22.57 15.26 -8.25
C THR A 177 -22.51 14.47 -6.94
N ILE A 178 -21.55 14.74 -6.05
CA ILE A 178 -21.43 14.15 -4.73
C ILE A 178 -21.91 15.12 -3.67
N LYS A 179 -22.64 14.58 -2.69
CA LYS A 179 -22.95 15.28 -1.43
C LYS A 179 -22.51 14.42 -0.26
N ILE A 180 -21.76 14.99 0.64
CA ILE A 180 -21.31 14.30 1.86
C ILE A 180 -21.91 15.03 3.05
N TYR A 181 -22.60 14.27 3.89
CA TYR A 181 -23.20 14.75 5.12
C TYR A 181 -22.51 14.14 6.33
N ALA A 182 -22.54 14.84 7.45
CA ALA A 182 -22.13 14.35 8.75
C ALA A 182 -23.30 14.41 9.72
N LEU A 183 -23.51 13.36 10.51
CA LEU A 183 -24.49 13.32 11.60
C LEU A 183 -23.78 12.93 12.89
N GLY A 184 -23.71 13.87 13.83
CA GLY A 184 -23.07 13.66 15.13
C GLY A 184 -23.84 12.67 15.99
N VAL A 185 -23.10 11.70 16.54
CA VAL A 185 -23.61 10.71 17.48
C VAL A 185 -22.75 10.74 18.73
N VAL A 186 -23.36 10.86 19.89
CA VAL A 186 -22.68 10.97 21.17
C VAL A 186 -22.45 9.59 21.77
N SER A 187 -21.21 9.26 22.01
CA SER A 187 -20.79 8.06 22.76
C SER A 187 -20.65 8.35 24.25
N ASN A 188 -20.87 7.36 25.10
CA ASN A 188 -20.70 7.49 26.54
C ASN A 188 -19.22 7.66 26.94
N GLU A 189 -18.31 7.05 26.18
CA GLU A 189 -16.88 7.11 26.40
C GLU A 189 -16.13 7.51 25.12
N SER A 190 -15.01 8.24 25.31
CA SER A 190 -14.14 8.67 24.22
C SER A 190 -13.26 7.53 23.72
N GLY A 191 -12.95 7.50 22.42
CA GLY A 191 -12.05 6.55 21.78
C GLY A 191 -12.75 5.29 21.28
N ALA A 192 -12.00 4.18 21.19
CA ALA A 192 -12.51 2.88 20.77
C ALA A 192 -12.05 1.78 21.73
N LYS A 193 -12.83 0.70 21.82
CA LYS A 193 -12.41 -0.49 22.57
C LYS A 193 -11.10 -1.01 22.02
N ALA A 194 -10.18 -1.38 22.92
CA ALA A 194 -8.87 -1.97 22.62
C ALA A 194 -7.92 -1.09 21.78
N ASP A 195 -8.13 0.22 21.75
CA ASP A 195 -7.30 1.17 21.01
C ASP A 195 -5.82 1.12 21.42
N THR A 196 -5.55 0.98 22.74
CA THR A 196 -4.19 0.93 23.30
C THR A 196 -3.72 -0.47 23.65
N ALA A 197 -4.51 -1.52 23.35
CA ALA A 197 -4.16 -2.88 23.67
C ALA A 197 -2.97 -3.37 22.81
N ILE A 198 -2.02 -4.03 23.46
CA ILE A 198 -0.83 -4.60 22.80
C ILE A 198 -0.97 -6.10 22.51
N ASN A 199 -2.01 -6.73 23.05
CA ASN A 199 -2.33 -8.14 22.80
C ASN A 199 -3.83 -8.40 22.98
N GLN A 200 -4.27 -9.59 22.58
CA GLN A 200 -5.69 -10.00 22.59
C GLN A 200 -6.29 -10.07 24.01
N GLU A 201 -5.48 -10.38 25.04
CA GLU A 201 -5.96 -10.44 26.40
C GLU A 201 -6.36 -9.05 26.93
N GLN A 202 -5.50 -8.05 26.68
CA GLN A 202 -5.82 -6.65 27.01
C GLN A 202 -7.00 -6.14 26.18
N ALA A 203 -7.08 -6.51 24.90
CA ALA A 203 -8.19 -6.14 24.05
C ALA A 203 -9.52 -6.71 24.58
N ASN A 204 -9.53 -7.94 25.05
CA ASN A 204 -10.72 -8.58 25.62
C ASN A 204 -11.12 -7.97 26.98
N ALA A 205 -10.16 -7.43 27.72
CA ALA A 205 -10.40 -6.80 29.03
C ALA A 205 -10.95 -5.38 28.94
N ASP A 206 -10.82 -4.70 27.80
CA ASP A 206 -11.35 -3.36 27.59
C ASP A 206 -12.89 -3.40 27.41
N THR A 207 -13.60 -2.62 28.21
CA THR A 207 -15.07 -2.56 28.26
C THR A 207 -15.63 -1.23 27.77
N ARG A 208 -14.86 -0.47 27.00
CA ARG A 208 -15.23 0.87 26.55
C ARG A 208 -16.62 0.89 25.85
N ASP A 209 -17.45 1.83 26.26
CA ASP A 209 -18.85 1.97 25.82
C ASP A 209 -18.97 3.10 24.80
N THR A 210 -18.95 2.74 23.51
CA THR A 210 -19.20 3.67 22.41
C THR A 210 -20.51 3.35 21.73
N TYR A 211 -21.12 4.33 21.04
CA TYR A 211 -22.48 4.22 20.52
C TYR A 211 -22.63 3.07 19.50
N PHE A 212 -21.69 2.93 18.57
CA PHE A 212 -21.67 1.86 17.57
C PHE A 212 -20.84 0.64 18.00
N GLY A 213 -20.18 0.73 19.16
CA GLY A 213 -19.39 -0.36 19.71
C GLY A 213 -18.14 -0.67 18.88
N SER A 214 -17.38 0.38 18.52
CA SER A 214 -16.12 0.23 17.79
C SER A 214 -15.07 -0.49 18.63
N SER A 215 -14.36 -1.42 17.98
CA SER A 215 -13.31 -2.22 18.62
C SER A 215 -12.18 -2.54 17.65
N PHE A 216 -10.95 -2.30 18.09
CA PHE A 216 -9.76 -2.91 17.51
C PHE A 216 -9.67 -4.39 17.90
N TRP A 217 -8.68 -5.11 17.38
CA TRP A 217 -8.45 -6.52 17.63
C TRP A 217 -9.59 -7.47 17.22
N SER A 218 -10.49 -7.03 16.37
CA SER A 218 -11.52 -7.90 15.81
C SER A 218 -10.87 -9.09 15.08
N GLY A 219 -11.41 -10.31 15.32
CA GLY A 219 -10.82 -11.51 14.73
C GLY A 219 -9.37 -11.81 15.13
N GLY A 220 -8.88 -11.24 16.23
CA GLY A 220 -7.51 -11.44 16.71
C GLY A 220 -6.46 -10.55 16.04
N MET A 221 -6.87 -9.56 15.25
CA MET A 221 -5.96 -8.67 14.54
C MET A 221 -6.08 -7.23 15.03
N GLN A 222 -4.97 -6.66 15.51
CA GLN A 222 -4.92 -5.33 16.10
C GLN A 222 -5.58 -4.26 15.24
N ARG A 223 -5.21 -4.17 13.98
CA ARG A 223 -5.67 -3.13 13.06
C ARG A 223 -7.08 -3.32 12.51
N LEU A 224 -7.69 -4.48 12.73
CA LEU A 224 -9.06 -4.71 12.30
C LEU A 224 -10.00 -3.98 13.26
N LEU A 225 -10.28 -2.72 12.90
CA LEU A 225 -11.23 -1.87 13.59
C LEU A 225 -12.61 -2.08 12.97
N THR A 226 -13.54 -2.59 13.75
CA THR A 226 -14.93 -2.83 13.33
C THR A 226 -15.90 -2.16 14.29
N ILE A 227 -17.12 -1.93 13.86
CA ILE A 227 -18.26 -1.67 14.75
C ILE A 227 -19.02 -2.96 15.03
N SER A 228 -19.76 -2.99 16.13
CA SER A 228 -20.57 -4.16 16.47
C SER A 228 -21.65 -4.44 15.42
N SER A 229 -22.15 -5.67 15.35
CA SER A 229 -23.28 -6.01 14.47
C SER A 229 -24.53 -5.19 14.78
N ASP A 230 -24.72 -4.81 16.04
CA ASP A 230 -25.78 -3.91 16.48
C ASP A 230 -25.49 -2.48 16.08
N GLY A 231 -24.24 -2.04 16.19
CA GLY A 231 -23.76 -0.76 15.68
C GLY A 231 -24.01 -0.58 14.19
N SER A 232 -23.79 -1.61 13.38
CA SER A 232 -24.09 -1.59 11.94
C SER A 232 -25.59 -1.42 11.67
N LYS A 233 -26.45 -2.08 12.46
CA LYS A 233 -27.91 -1.89 12.37
C LYS A 233 -28.33 -0.47 12.77
N LYS A 234 -27.76 0.07 13.86
CA LYS A 234 -28.00 1.45 14.32
C LYS A 234 -27.60 2.45 13.23
N ALA A 235 -26.42 2.33 12.63
CA ALA A 235 -25.97 3.22 11.56
C ALA A 235 -26.95 3.21 10.39
N LYS A 236 -27.43 2.02 9.98
CA LYS A 236 -28.44 1.92 8.94
C LYS A 236 -29.78 2.57 9.36
N GLN A 237 -30.25 2.35 10.56
CA GLN A 237 -31.51 2.92 11.06
C GLN A 237 -31.44 4.45 11.10
N LEU A 238 -30.33 5.02 11.57
CA LEU A 238 -30.09 6.46 11.58
C LEU A 238 -30.07 7.06 10.17
N SER A 239 -29.38 6.37 9.24
CA SER A 239 -29.37 6.76 7.83
C SER A 239 -30.77 6.75 7.22
N ASP A 240 -31.53 5.66 7.41
CA ASP A 240 -32.91 5.55 6.89
C ASP A 240 -33.86 6.60 7.53
N GLN A 241 -33.58 7.01 8.76
CA GLN A 241 -34.42 7.99 9.51
C GLN A 241 -34.09 9.45 9.17
N TYR A 242 -32.82 9.83 9.13
CA TYR A 242 -32.41 11.23 9.07
C TYR A 242 -31.93 11.66 7.68
N LEU A 243 -31.42 10.70 6.84
CA LEU A 243 -31.01 10.96 5.47
C LEU A 243 -31.35 9.75 4.57
N PRO A 244 -32.65 9.54 4.25
CA PRO A 244 -33.07 8.37 3.46
C PRO A 244 -32.43 8.29 2.05
N ALA A 245 -31.92 9.40 1.54
CA ALA A 245 -31.23 9.50 0.27
C ALA A 245 -29.78 8.96 0.34
N ALA A 246 -29.22 8.73 1.54
CA ALA A 246 -27.86 8.23 1.66
C ALA A 246 -27.68 6.88 0.94
N ASP A 247 -26.75 6.87 0.01
CA ASP A 247 -26.36 5.66 -0.73
C ASP A 247 -25.39 4.83 0.08
N PHE A 248 -24.55 5.48 0.91
CA PHE A 248 -23.50 4.82 1.66
C PHE A 248 -23.17 5.46 3.01
N ASN A 249 -22.80 4.64 3.98
CA ASN A 249 -22.47 5.07 5.34
C ASN A 249 -21.01 4.81 5.69
N VAL A 250 -20.39 5.80 6.33
CA VAL A 250 -19.04 5.73 6.90
C VAL A 250 -19.14 6.02 8.41
N VAL A 251 -18.36 5.32 9.21
CA VAL A 251 -18.15 5.62 10.63
C VAL A 251 -16.68 5.97 10.84
N ILE A 252 -16.41 7.22 11.22
CA ILE A 252 -15.08 7.63 11.69
C ILE A 252 -15.01 7.43 13.21
N VAL A 253 -13.95 6.80 13.68
CA VAL A 253 -13.77 6.42 15.08
C VAL A 253 -12.73 7.32 15.73
N ASN A 254 -13.05 7.88 16.90
CA ASN A 254 -12.18 8.80 17.65
C ASN A 254 -10.94 8.08 18.24
N ALA A 255 -10.10 7.58 17.39
CA ALA A 255 -8.85 6.89 17.73
C ALA A 255 -7.76 7.24 16.71
N THR A 256 -6.53 7.42 17.18
CA THR A 256 -5.37 7.72 16.31
C THR A 256 -4.56 6.47 15.95
N THR A 257 -4.87 5.34 16.54
CA THR A 257 -4.32 4.03 16.16
C THR A 257 -4.79 3.66 14.76
N TYR A 258 -3.87 3.17 13.92
CA TYR A 258 -4.20 2.71 12.58
C TYR A 258 -5.20 1.55 12.59
N GLY A 259 -6.31 1.70 11.87
CA GLY A 259 -7.30 0.64 11.73
C GLY A 259 -8.53 1.06 10.93
N GLY A 260 -9.21 0.06 10.42
CA GLY A 260 -10.46 0.22 9.68
C GLY A 260 -10.97 -1.12 9.15
N SER A 261 -12.12 -1.07 8.49
CA SER A 261 -12.74 -2.20 7.81
C SER A 261 -13.82 -1.73 6.85
N GLY A 262 -14.09 -2.55 5.83
CA GLY A 262 -15.20 -2.38 4.93
C GLY A 262 -16.44 -3.20 5.32
N GLY A 263 -17.46 -3.16 4.46
CA GLY A 263 -18.70 -3.92 4.62
C GLY A 263 -19.93 -3.12 4.21
N SER A 264 -21.05 -3.33 4.91
CA SER A 264 -22.25 -2.51 4.73
C SER A 264 -22.07 -1.09 5.28
N VAL A 265 -21.07 -0.88 6.12
CA VAL A 265 -20.60 0.40 6.65
C VAL A 265 -19.08 0.37 6.58
N CYS A 266 -18.48 1.40 6.05
CA CYS A 266 -17.04 1.60 6.09
C CYS A 266 -16.64 2.19 7.44
N VAL A 267 -15.62 1.65 8.09
CA VAL A 267 -15.13 2.09 9.39
C VAL A 267 -13.67 2.50 9.26
N ALA A 268 -13.29 3.66 9.75
CA ALA A 268 -11.91 4.14 9.75
C ALA A 268 -11.60 4.92 11.02
N SER A 269 -10.38 4.78 11.55
CA SER A 269 -9.89 5.65 12.63
C SER A 269 -9.43 7.01 12.08
N LEU A 270 -9.06 7.94 12.97
CA LEU A 270 -8.51 9.26 12.61
C LEU A 270 -7.02 9.19 12.22
N ASN A 271 -6.44 8.02 12.12
CA ASN A 271 -5.09 7.87 11.60
C ASN A 271 -5.05 8.19 10.10
N ASN A 272 -4.07 8.96 9.65
CA ASN A 272 -3.95 9.37 8.24
C ASN A 272 -3.91 8.20 7.24
N GLU A 273 -3.30 7.06 7.64
CA GLU A 273 -3.25 5.86 6.81
C GLU A 273 -4.60 5.11 6.76
N SER A 274 -5.48 5.34 7.74
CA SER A 274 -6.83 4.76 7.75
C SER A 274 -7.74 5.38 6.70
N LEU A 275 -7.48 6.61 6.26
CA LEU A 275 -8.18 7.23 5.13
C LEU A 275 -7.87 6.51 3.82
N GLU A 276 -6.64 6.02 3.65
CA GLU A 276 -6.27 5.20 2.50
C GLU A 276 -7.00 3.85 2.48
N MET A 277 -7.17 3.24 3.64
CA MET A 277 -7.98 2.03 3.79
C MET A 277 -9.45 2.33 3.45
N MET A 278 -10.00 3.45 3.93
CA MET A 278 -11.37 3.86 3.61
C MET A 278 -11.58 3.99 2.09
N LEU A 279 -10.64 4.59 1.37
CA LEU A 279 -10.70 4.70 -0.09
C LEU A 279 -10.74 3.32 -0.78
N HIS A 280 -9.91 2.37 -0.30
CA HIS A 280 -9.90 0.99 -0.78
C HIS A 280 -11.25 0.30 -0.54
N GLU A 281 -11.78 0.38 0.67
CA GLU A 281 -13.07 -0.21 1.04
C GLU A 281 -14.25 0.40 0.28
N LEU A 282 -14.18 1.69 -0.03
CA LEU A 282 -15.14 2.34 -0.93
C LEU A 282 -15.08 1.78 -2.35
N GLY A 283 -13.90 1.36 -2.82
CA GLY A 283 -13.75 0.65 -4.10
C GLY A 283 -14.54 -0.67 -4.15
N HIS A 284 -14.48 -1.47 -3.08
CA HIS A 284 -15.31 -2.69 -2.97
C HIS A 284 -16.80 -2.36 -2.95
N THR A 285 -17.18 -1.45 -2.09
CA THR A 285 -18.59 -1.21 -1.78
C THR A 285 -19.31 -0.52 -2.91
N THR A 286 -18.72 0.53 -3.46
CA THR A 286 -19.36 1.33 -4.51
C THR A 286 -19.20 0.73 -5.89
N ALA A 287 -18.01 0.20 -6.23
CA ALA A 287 -17.68 -0.22 -7.59
C ALA A 287 -17.55 -1.74 -7.79
N LYS A 288 -17.77 -2.53 -6.74
CA LYS A 288 -17.64 -3.99 -6.78
C LYS A 288 -16.27 -4.47 -7.24
N LEU A 289 -15.23 -3.72 -6.89
CA LEU A 289 -13.86 -4.10 -7.17
C LEU A 289 -13.46 -5.28 -6.28
N SER A 290 -12.58 -6.12 -6.77
CA SER A 290 -11.93 -7.19 -6.00
C SER A 290 -10.62 -6.69 -5.44
N ASP A 291 -10.15 -7.33 -4.37
CA ASP A 291 -8.77 -7.20 -3.93
C ASP A 291 -7.81 -7.66 -5.03
N GLU A 292 -6.78 -6.87 -5.30
CA GLU A 292 -5.73 -7.21 -6.26
C GLU A 292 -4.50 -7.82 -5.57
N TYR A 293 -4.44 -7.86 -4.23
CA TYR A 293 -3.48 -8.66 -3.48
C TYR A 293 -4.01 -10.08 -3.28
N PHE A 294 -3.11 -11.04 -3.12
CA PHE A 294 -3.51 -12.43 -2.93
C PHE A 294 -4.10 -12.66 -1.53
N ALA A 295 -5.40 -12.82 -1.48
CA ALA A 295 -6.15 -13.14 -0.26
C ALA A 295 -6.45 -14.64 -0.11
N GLY A 296 -6.04 -15.45 -1.09
CA GLY A 296 -6.34 -16.86 -1.22
C GLY A 296 -7.18 -17.17 -2.46
N ALA A 297 -6.95 -18.32 -3.10
CA ALA A 297 -7.62 -18.69 -4.35
C ALA A 297 -9.16 -18.74 -4.23
N SER A 298 -9.69 -19.00 -3.03
CA SER A 298 -11.13 -19.04 -2.75
C SER A 298 -11.81 -17.66 -2.79
N TYR A 299 -11.03 -16.59 -2.76
CA TYR A 299 -11.53 -15.20 -2.85
C TYR A 299 -11.51 -14.65 -4.27
N ALA A 300 -10.84 -15.33 -5.20
CA ALA A 300 -10.82 -14.93 -6.60
C ALA A 300 -12.18 -15.20 -7.25
N ALA A 301 -12.68 -14.22 -7.98
CA ALA A 301 -13.94 -14.29 -8.71
C ALA A 301 -13.91 -13.37 -9.94
N GLU A 302 -14.80 -13.62 -10.89
CA GLU A 302 -14.99 -12.70 -12.03
C GLU A 302 -15.58 -11.37 -11.56
N MET A 303 -14.72 -10.36 -11.44
CA MET A 303 -15.03 -9.00 -11.00
C MET A 303 -14.52 -7.97 -12.02
N PRO A 304 -14.88 -6.69 -11.93
CA PRO A 304 -14.42 -5.69 -12.91
C PRO A 304 -12.89 -5.65 -13.10
N ASN A 305 -12.14 -5.87 -12.02
CA ASN A 305 -10.68 -5.86 -11.97
C ASN A 305 -10.07 -7.24 -11.64
N MET A 306 -10.80 -8.33 -11.87
CA MET A 306 -10.29 -9.69 -11.69
C MET A 306 -10.96 -10.65 -12.68
N THR A 307 -10.20 -11.56 -13.29
CA THR A 307 -10.70 -12.52 -14.27
C THR A 307 -9.82 -13.76 -14.33
N ALA A 308 -10.41 -14.88 -14.78
CA ALA A 308 -9.68 -16.09 -15.15
C ALA A 308 -9.15 -16.04 -16.61
N GLU A 309 -9.50 -15.01 -17.41
CA GLU A 309 -9.00 -14.83 -18.76
C GLU A 309 -7.57 -14.28 -18.75
N SER A 310 -6.63 -14.95 -19.44
CA SER A 310 -5.22 -14.55 -19.53
C SER A 310 -4.85 -13.83 -20.83
N ASP A 311 -5.69 -13.93 -21.85
CA ASP A 311 -5.42 -13.31 -23.15
C ASP A 311 -5.64 -11.78 -23.09
N PRO A 312 -4.58 -10.96 -23.25
CA PRO A 312 -4.71 -9.50 -23.21
C PRO A 312 -5.75 -8.92 -24.19
N ALA A 313 -6.01 -9.61 -25.29
CA ALA A 313 -7.01 -9.17 -26.25
C ALA A 313 -8.46 -9.48 -25.82
N LYS A 314 -8.65 -10.40 -24.86
CA LYS A 314 -9.96 -10.88 -24.43
C LYS A 314 -10.33 -10.45 -23.01
N VAL A 315 -9.37 -10.07 -22.18
CA VAL A 315 -9.68 -9.57 -20.83
C VAL A 315 -10.68 -8.42 -20.92
N ARG A 316 -11.56 -8.32 -19.93
CA ARG A 316 -12.61 -7.28 -19.91
C ARG A 316 -12.08 -5.84 -19.89
N TRP A 317 -10.78 -5.66 -19.62
CA TRP A 317 -10.06 -4.38 -19.67
C TRP A 317 -9.08 -4.27 -20.85
N SER A 318 -9.25 -5.07 -21.91
CA SER A 318 -8.36 -5.11 -23.08
C SER A 318 -8.08 -3.73 -23.69
N ARG A 319 -9.08 -2.81 -23.69
CA ARG A 319 -8.94 -1.44 -24.21
C ARG A 319 -7.95 -0.56 -23.40
N PHE A 320 -7.62 -0.97 -22.18
CA PHE A 320 -6.69 -0.25 -21.30
C PHE A 320 -5.29 -0.84 -21.32
N ILE A 321 -5.05 -1.97 -21.98
CA ILE A 321 -3.73 -2.62 -22.01
C ILE A 321 -2.68 -1.65 -22.55
N GLY A 322 -1.60 -1.47 -21.76
CA GLY A 322 -0.52 -0.52 -22.04
C GLY A 322 -0.71 0.88 -21.43
N LYS A 323 -1.93 1.28 -21.02
CA LYS A 323 -2.16 2.58 -20.41
C LYS A 323 -1.77 2.58 -18.94
N ASN A 324 -0.83 3.47 -18.56
CA ASN A 324 -0.43 3.69 -17.16
C ASN A 324 -0.13 2.39 -16.40
N GLY A 325 0.52 1.42 -17.05
CA GLY A 325 0.89 0.15 -16.45
C GLY A 325 -0.23 -0.90 -16.38
N VAL A 326 -1.36 -0.67 -17.05
CA VAL A 326 -2.40 -1.71 -17.17
C VAL A 326 -1.92 -2.84 -18.07
N GLY A 327 -2.04 -4.07 -17.58
CA GLY A 327 -1.66 -5.30 -18.25
C GLY A 327 -2.55 -6.47 -17.85
N VAL A 328 -1.99 -7.66 -17.91
CA VAL A 328 -2.59 -8.89 -17.37
C VAL A 328 -1.54 -9.50 -16.45
N TYR A 329 -1.78 -9.43 -15.16
CA TYR A 329 -0.83 -9.86 -14.13
C TYR A 329 -1.46 -10.97 -13.29
N GLU A 330 -0.68 -11.98 -12.97
CA GLU A 330 -1.14 -13.06 -12.10
C GLU A 330 -1.59 -12.50 -10.73
N TYR A 331 -2.70 -13.05 -10.24
CA TYR A 331 -3.24 -12.69 -8.94
C TYR A 331 -2.35 -13.22 -7.81
N ASP A 332 -1.73 -14.39 -8.02
CA ASP A 332 -0.77 -15.04 -7.13
C ASP A 332 0.48 -15.45 -7.92
N ASN A 333 1.64 -15.34 -7.30
CA ASN A 333 2.92 -15.78 -7.87
C ASN A 333 3.02 -17.31 -8.08
N GLY A 334 2.01 -18.06 -7.66
CA GLY A 334 1.91 -19.52 -7.84
C GLY A 334 1.07 -19.98 -9.03
N GLY A 335 0.56 -19.06 -9.87
CA GLY A 335 -0.17 -19.41 -11.10
C GLY A 335 -1.52 -20.08 -10.83
N ASN A 336 -2.37 -19.49 -10.00
CA ASN A 336 -3.71 -20.04 -9.68
C ASN A 336 -4.76 -19.83 -10.79
N GLY A 337 -4.36 -19.29 -11.96
CA GLY A 337 -5.25 -19.06 -13.10
C GLY A 337 -6.17 -17.85 -12.98
N TRP A 338 -5.89 -16.92 -12.06
CA TRP A 338 -6.58 -15.66 -11.91
C TRP A 338 -5.65 -14.48 -12.18
N TYR A 339 -6.20 -13.41 -12.75
CA TYR A 339 -5.43 -12.26 -13.23
C TYR A 339 -6.07 -10.95 -12.79
N ARG A 340 -5.23 -9.93 -12.59
CA ARG A 340 -5.57 -8.55 -12.23
C ARG A 340 -5.01 -7.56 -13.26
N PRO A 341 -5.53 -6.32 -13.35
CA PRO A 341 -5.12 -5.36 -14.38
C PRO A 341 -3.83 -4.62 -14.09
N HIS A 342 -3.38 -4.55 -12.82
CA HIS A 342 -2.27 -3.67 -12.47
C HIS A 342 -1.41 -4.22 -11.33
N GLN A 343 -0.11 -3.84 -11.32
CA GLN A 343 0.79 -4.25 -10.25
C GLN A 343 0.74 -3.34 -9.02
N ASN A 344 0.42 -2.07 -9.19
CA ASN A 344 0.50 -1.03 -8.14
C ASN A 344 -0.83 -0.26 -7.97
N CYS A 345 -1.95 -0.95 -7.98
CA CYS A 345 -3.27 -0.36 -7.77
C CYS A 345 -3.57 -0.17 -6.27
N LYS A 346 -4.41 0.83 -5.93
CA LYS A 346 -4.95 1.00 -4.57
C LYS A 346 -5.74 -0.23 -4.09
N MET A 347 -6.34 -1.01 -5.00
CA MET A 347 -6.97 -2.30 -4.66
C MET A 347 -5.96 -3.42 -4.32
N ARG A 348 -4.65 -3.15 -4.46
CA ARG A 348 -3.58 -4.06 -4.08
C ARG A 348 -2.77 -3.58 -2.87
N PHE A 349 -2.50 -2.27 -2.83
CA PHE A 349 -1.66 -1.66 -1.80
C PHE A 349 -2.31 -0.41 -1.24
N LEU A 350 -2.18 -0.23 0.05
CA LEU A 350 -2.60 0.98 0.75
C LEU A 350 -1.47 2.00 0.79
N GLY A 351 -1.83 3.27 0.83
CA GLY A 351 -0.90 4.40 0.94
C GLY A 351 -1.08 5.44 -0.17
N LYS A 352 -0.70 6.68 0.12
CA LYS A 352 -0.86 7.84 -0.78
C LYS A 352 -0.15 7.69 -2.12
N GLN A 353 0.93 6.90 -2.16
CA GLN A 353 1.69 6.63 -3.38
C GLN A 353 0.97 5.70 -4.37
N TYR A 354 -0.11 5.05 -3.95
CA TYR A 354 -0.88 4.14 -4.80
C TYR A 354 -2.22 4.77 -5.19
N ALA A 355 -2.43 4.93 -6.48
CA ALA A 355 -3.70 5.36 -7.05
C ALA A 355 -4.55 4.16 -7.48
N PHE A 356 -5.84 4.35 -7.69
CA PHE A 356 -6.64 3.39 -8.45
C PHE A 356 -6.09 3.30 -9.89
N CYS A 357 -5.93 2.09 -10.41
CA CYS A 357 -5.56 1.92 -11.82
C CYS A 357 -6.70 2.36 -12.75
N GLU A 358 -6.41 2.55 -14.03
CA GLU A 358 -7.40 3.05 -14.99
C GLU A 358 -8.64 2.16 -15.12
N VAL A 359 -8.49 0.86 -14.92
CA VAL A 359 -9.62 -0.10 -14.92
C VAL A 359 -10.54 0.13 -13.71
N CYS A 360 -9.95 0.29 -12.53
CA CYS A 360 -10.70 0.56 -11.30
C CYS A 360 -11.38 1.93 -11.33
N LYS A 361 -10.67 2.97 -11.81
CA LYS A 361 -11.24 4.31 -12.01
C LYS A 361 -12.46 4.27 -12.95
N GLU A 362 -12.35 3.59 -14.07
CA GLU A 362 -13.45 3.47 -15.02
C GLU A 362 -14.67 2.77 -14.41
N GLN A 363 -14.45 1.73 -13.60
CA GLN A 363 -15.55 1.06 -12.93
C GLN A 363 -16.21 1.96 -11.87
N ILE A 364 -15.43 2.73 -11.11
CA ILE A 364 -15.95 3.73 -10.18
C ILE A 364 -16.80 4.77 -10.92
N ARG A 365 -16.31 5.33 -12.05
CA ARG A 365 -17.07 6.29 -12.89
C ARG A 365 -18.41 5.71 -13.34
N LYS A 366 -18.41 4.46 -13.79
CA LYS A 366 -19.65 3.77 -14.23
C LYS A 366 -20.66 3.64 -13.11
N THR A 367 -20.21 3.23 -11.92
CA THR A 367 -21.11 3.02 -10.80
C THR A 367 -21.72 4.34 -10.32
N PHE A 368 -20.90 5.39 -10.23
CA PHE A 368 -21.42 6.72 -9.86
C PHE A 368 -22.50 7.21 -10.82
N CYS A 369 -22.27 7.12 -12.11
CA CYS A 369 -23.28 7.54 -13.10
C CYS A 369 -24.54 6.67 -13.08
N GLN A 370 -24.44 5.40 -12.64
CA GLN A 370 -25.62 4.52 -12.53
C GLN A 370 -26.56 4.93 -11.40
N ASP A 371 -26.01 5.46 -10.32
CA ASP A 371 -26.76 5.79 -9.11
C ASP A 371 -27.23 7.24 -9.08
N SER A 372 -26.64 8.13 -9.91
CA SER A 372 -27.09 9.51 -10.10
C SER A 372 -27.90 9.67 -11.40
N ASN A 373 -28.84 10.60 -11.40
CA ASN A 373 -29.57 10.99 -12.61
C ASN A 373 -28.83 12.07 -13.43
N VAL A 374 -27.67 12.48 -12.99
CA VAL A 374 -26.88 13.55 -13.60
C VAL A 374 -26.23 13.08 -14.92
N THR A 375 -26.29 13.93 -15.92
CA THR A 375 -25.58 13.73 -17.17
C THR A 375 -24.11 14.14 -17.01
N LYS A 376 -23.17 13.24 -17.33
CA LYS A 376 -21.72 13.49 -17.27
C LYS A 376 -21.05 13.15 -18.57
N LEU A 377 -20.07 13.96 -18.94
CA LEU A 377 -19.19 13.75 -20.08
C LEU A 377 -17.79 13.37 -19.56
N PHE A 378 -17.22 12.30 -20.09
CA PHE A 378 -15.88 11.82 -19.70
C PHE A 378 -14.98 11.79 -20.94
N PHE A 379 -13.74 12.26 -20.80
CA PHE A 379 -12.70 12.07 -21.80
C PHE A 379 -11.96 10.77 -21.51
N GLN A 380 -12.01 9.82 -22.43
CA GLN A 380 -11.47 8.47 -22.23
C GLN A 380 -10.66 7.99 -23.45
N PRO A 381 -9.41 8.44 -23.58
CA PRO A 381 -8.55 8.05 -24.71
C PRO A 381 -8.02 6.61 -24.60
N TYR A 382 -8.42 5.85 -23.57
CA TYR A 382 -7.92 4.49 -23.32
C TYR A 382 -6.39 4.41 -23.36
N ALA A 383 -5.82 3.47 -24.13
CA ALA A 383 -4.38 3.34 -24.33
C ALA A 383 -3.87 4.06 -25.58
N ASP A 384 -4.74 4.75 -26.31
CA ASP A 384 -4.36 5.42 -27.56
C ASP A 384 -3.35 6.54 -27.29
N MET A 385 -2.29 6.53 -28.08
CA MET A 385 -1.30 7.60 -28.18
C MET A 385 -1.60 8.45 -29.39
N PHE A 386 -1.35 9.75 -29.28
CA PHE A 386 -1.55 10.70 -30.38
C PHE A 386 -0.19 11.19 -30.86
N TYR A 387 0.05 11.09 -32.16
CA TYR A 387 1.31 11.52 -32.77
C TYR A 387 1.06 12.66 -33.81
N GLU A 388 2.09 13.45 -34.09
CA GLU A 388 2.00 14.46 -35.16
C GLU A 388 1.55 13.89 -36.51
N SER A 389 1.79 12.58 -36.76
CA SER A 389 1.35 11.88 -37.94
C SER A 389 -0.16 11.63 -38.02
N ASP A 390 -0.85 11.69 -36.88
CA ASP A 390 -2.28 11.35 -36.76
C ASP A 390 -3.18 12.55 -37.03
N THR A 391 -2.82 13.35 -38.03
CA THR A 391 -3.50 14.58 -38.36
C THR A 391 -4.97 14.35 -38.74
N GLY A 392 -5.89 15.09 -38.10
CA GLY A 392 -7.31 15.09 -38.40
C GLY A 392 -8.15 14.03 -37.68
N LYS A 393 -7.60 13.35 -36.67
CA LYS A 393 -8.37 12.42 -35.86
C LYS A 393 -9.44 13.16 -35.05
N ASP A 394 -10.69 12.77 -35.21
CA ASP A 394 -11.81 13.42 -34.50
C ASP A 394 -11.79 13.01 -33.02
N MET A 395 -11.44 13.94 -32.16
CA MET A 395 -11.34 13.72 -30.72
C MET A 395 -12.69 13.43 -30.04
N ARG A 396 -13.84 13.62 -30.75
CA ARG A 396 -15.15 13.26 -30.21
C ARG A 396 -15.25 11.78 -29.89
N GLU A 397 -14.58 10.90 -30.63
CA GLU A 397 -14.61 9.45 -30.41
C GLU A 397 -14.11 9.03 -29.01
N TYR A 398 -13.33 9.91 -28.34
CA TYR A 398 -12.79 9.69 -26.99
C TYR A 398 -13.65 10.25 -25.87
N PHE A 399 -14.78 10.89 -26.21
CA PHE A 399 -15.73 11.34 -25.21
C PHE A 399 -16.85 10.31 -25.03
N ILE A 400 -17.28 10.16 -23.79
CA ILE A 400 -18.37 9.27 -23.40
C ILE A 400 -19.36 10.05 -22.56
N LEU A 401 -20.59 10.20 -23.06
CA LEU A 401 -21.70 10.78 -22.33
C LEU A 401 -22.41 9.68 -21.55
N ARG A 402 -22.58 9.87 -20.25
CA ARG A 402 -23.27 8.92 -19.36
C ARG A 402 -24.40 9.58 -18.60
N ARG A 403 -25.51 8.86 -18.46
CA ARG A 403 -26.60 9.14 -17.54
C ARG A 403 -27.27 7.85 -17.11
N GLY A 404 -27.32 7.59 -15.80
CA GLY A 404 -27.79 6.30 -15.32
C GLY A 404 -26.97 5.15 -15.92
N LYS A 405 -27.65 4.19 -16.54
CA LYS A 405 -27.02 3.06 -17.24
C LYS A 405 -26.71 3.32 -18.71
N ASN A 406 -27.12 4.48 -19.21
CA ASN A 406 -26.97 4.80 -20.62
C ASN A 406 -25.59 5.40 -20.86
N GLU A 407 -24.97 4.98 -21.97
CA GLU A 407 -23.66 5.43 -22.43
C GLU A 407 -23.71 5.71 -23.93
N ILE A 408 -23.26 6.88 -24.35
CA ILE A 408 -23.19 7.29 -25.77
C ILE A 408 -21.76 7.79 -26.02
N THR A 409 -21.09 7.24 -27.02
CA THR A 409 -19.79 7.74 -27.49
C THR A 409 -19.95 9.05 -28.22
N GLY A 410 -18.98 9.98 -28.08
CA GLY A 410 -19.10 11.35 -28.55
C GLY A 410 -19.17 11.50 -30.05
N ASP A 411 -18.66 10.54 -30.84
CA ASP A 411 -18.84 10.47 -32.29
C ASP A 411 -20.32 10.41 -32.70
N LYS A 412 -21.15 9.76 -31.88
CA LYS A 412 -22.60 9.65 -32.07
C LYS A 412 -23.39 10.89 -31.66
N LEU A 413 -22.77 11.79 -30.93
CA LEU A 413 -23.36 13.05 -30.51
C LEU A 413 -23.30 14.12 -31.64
N GLY A 414 -22.42 13.95 -32.63
CA GLY A 414 -22.28 14.84 -33.76
C GLY A 414 -22.06 16.30 -33.35
N ASP A 415 -22.82 17.22 -33.96
CA ASP A 415 -22.71 18.65 -33.71
C ASP A 415 -23.26 19.09 -32.34
N ALA A 416 -23.96 18.21 -31.61
CA ALA A 416 -24.37 18.46 -30.23
C ALA A 416 -23.18 18.47 -29.26
N LEU A 417 -22.05 17.88 -29.64
CA LEU A 417 -20.79 17.93 -28.89
C LEU A 417 -19.82 18.90 -29.59
N THR A 418 -19.61 20.05 -28.97
CA THR A 418 -18.66 21.07 -29.44
C THR A 418 -17.32 20.91 -28.72
N LEU A 419 -16.22 20.93 -29.51
CA LEU A 419 -14.85 20.85 -28.98
C LEU A 419 -14.11 22.15 -29.22
N THR A 420 -13.43 22.66 -28.20
CA THR A 420 -12.51 23.80 -28.26
C THR A 420 -11.14 23.34 -27.76
N TYR A 421 -10.11 23.65 -28.56
CA TYR A 421 -8.73 23.27 -28.20
C TYR A 421 -7.93 24.51 -27.77
N LYS A 422 -7.10 24.32 -26.75
CA LYS A 422 -6.16 25.34 -26.23
C LYS A 422 -4.75 24.77 -26.20
N ASP A 423 -3.76 25.60 -26.45
CA ASP A 423 -2.34 25.26 -26.26
C ASP A 423 -1.94 25.31 -24.77
N ALA A 424 -0.67 25.02 -24.48
CA ALA A 424 -0.13 25.04 -23.12
C ALA A 424 -0.21 26.41 -22.43
N ASP A 425 -0.26 27.48 -23.22
CA ASP A 425 -0.39 28.87 -22.74
C ASP A 425 -1.87 29.30 -22.55
N GLY A 426 -2.82 28.42 -22.88
CA GLY A 426 -4.26 28.65 -22.77
C GLY A 426 -4.87 29.38 -23.99
N ASN A 427 -4.13 29.60 -25.07
CA ASN A 427 -4.64 30.24 -26.28
C ASN A 427 -5.47 29.25 -27.09
N VAL A 428 -6.59 29.73 -27.67
CA VAL A 428 -7.43 28.89 -28.52
C VAL A 428 -6.70 28.56 -29.82
N VAL A 429 -6.63 27.26 -30.10
CA VAL A 429 -6.06 26.71 -31.33
C VAL A 429 -7.18 26.56 -32.37
N SER A 430 -6.95 27.07 -33.55
CA SER A 430 -7.91 26.91 -34.67
C SER A 430 -7.86 25.49 -35.24
N GLY A 431 -8.96 24.76 -35.12
CA GLY A 431 -9.06 23.38 -35.60
C GLY A 431 -8.41 22.37 -34.67
N ILE A 432 -8.31 21.11 -35.13
CA ILE A 432 -7.69 20.03 -34.33
C ILE A 432 -6.18 20.22 -34.30
N PRO A 433 -5.54 20.27 -33.13
CA PRO A 433 -4.08 20.36 -33.01
C PRO A 433 -3.38 19.19 -33.72
N ASN A 434 -2.26 19.49 -34.38
CA ASN A 434 -1.50 18.51 -35.17
C ASN A 434 0.03 18.61 -34.93
N LYS A 435 0.47 19.34 -33.90
CA LYS A 435 1.86 19.47 -33.51
C LYS A 435 2.09 18.82 -32.15
N ALA A 436 3.27 18.25 -31.98
CA ALA A 436 3.67 17.73 -30.68
C ALA A 436 3.58 18.81 -29.61
N GLY A 437 2.98 18.47 -28.48
CA GLY A 437 2.73 19.39 -27.37
C GLY A 437 1.57 18.93 -26.50
N THR A 438 1.42 19.60 -25.39
CA THR A 438 0.29 19.39 -24.47
C THR A 438 -0.82 20.39 -24.79
N TYR A 439 -2.02 19.89 -24.90
CA TYR A 439 -3.22 20.65 -25.22
C TYR A 439 -4.31 20.41 -24.19
N THR A 440 -5.17 21.40 -24.02
CA THR A 440 -6.43 21.28 -23.30
C THR A 440 -7.57 21.23 -24.30
N ILE A 441 -8.46 20.25 -24.12
CA ILE A 441 -9.69 20.12 -24.89
C ILE A 441 -10.87 20.43 -23.97
N GLU A 442 -11.68 21.41 -24.37
CA GLU A 442 -12.95 21.75 -23.71
C GLU A 442 -14.08 21.22 -24.57
N ALA A 443 -14.80 20.22 -24.05
CA ALA A 443 -15.95 19.62 -24.72
C ALA A 443 -17.23 20.10 -24.03
N THR A 444 -18.21 20.54 -24.84
CA THR A 444 -19.52 20.95 -24.33
C THR A 444 -20.59 20.20 -25.14
N PHE A 445 -21.38 19.43 -24.42
CA PHE A 445 -22.62 18.85 -24.94
C PHE A 445 -23.77 19.83 -24.69
N ALA A 446 -24.51 20.17 -25.74
CA ALA A 446 -25.56 21.20 -25.69
C ALA A 446 -26.80 20.79 -24.87
N GLY A 447 -26.96 19.48 -24.63
CA GLY A 447 -28.17 18.90 -24.09
C GLY A 447 -29.21 18.56 -25.11
N ASP A 448 -30.15 17.67 -24.79
CA ASP A 448 -31.32 17.31 -25.58
C ASP A 448 -32.51 16.99 -24.66
N SER A 449 -33.56 16.39 -25.16
CA SER A 449 -34.76 16.02 -24.36
C SER A 449 -34.49 14.92 -23.32
N THR A 450 -33.38 14.21 -23.39
CA THR A 450 -33.03 13.04 -22.55
C THR A 450 -31.86 13.33 -21.65
N TYR A 451 -30.87 14.06 -22.16
CA TYR A 451 -29.60 14.34 -21.49
C TYR A 451 -29.46 15.84 -21.24
N GLU A 452 -29.08 16.19 -20.04
CA GLU A 452 -28.81 17.57 -19.66
C GLU A 452 -27.52 18.09 -20.29
N LYS A 453 -27.45 19.41 -20.43
CA LYS A 453 -26.22 20.09 -20.87
C LYS A 453 -25.11 19.81 -19.87
N CYS A 454 -23.96 19.40 -20.37
CA CYS A 454 -22.76 19.21 -19.56
C CYS A 454 -21.48 19.56 -20.34
N SER A 455 -20.38 19.71 -19.61
CA SER A 455 -19.08 19.99 -20.19
C SER A 455 -17.99 19.23 -19.45
N GLN A 456 -16.87 19.00 -20.16
CA GLN A 456 -15.67 18.37 -19.65
C GLN A 456 -14.45 19.10 -20.20
N THR A 457 -13.50 19.39 -19.32
CA THR A 457 -12.17 19.86 -19.70
C THR A 457 -11.16 18.75 -19.43
N ALA A 458 -10.31 18.46 -20.40
CA ALA A 458 -9.28 17.43 -20.27
C ALA A 458 -7.99 17.86 -20.95
N ALA A 459 -6.87 17.41 -20.42
CA ALA A 459 -5.58 17.55 -21.07
C ALA A 459 -5.25 16.30 -21.89
N TYR A 460 -4.56 16.48 -23.02
CA TYR A 460 -3.98 15.40 -23.80
C TYR A 460 -2.70 15.85 -24.46
N THR A 461 -1.84 14.90 -24.82
CA THR A 461 -0.53 15.20 -25.40
C THR A 461 -0.46 14.58 -26.80
N ILE A 462 0.04 15.36 -27.76
CA ILE A 462 0.46 14.88 -29.08
C ILE A 462 1.96 14.67 -29.01
N GLU A 463 2.39 13.45 -29.28
CA GLU A 463 3.78 13.05 -29.23
C GLU A 463 4.49 13.24 -30.58
N LEU A 464 5.81 13.34 -30.53
CA LEU A 464 6.64 13.24 -31.72
C LEU A 464 6.60 11.80 -32.28
N PRO A 465 6.88 11.61 -33.61
CA PRO A 465 6.97 10.27 -34.17
C PRO A 465 7.90 9.35 -33.39
N ASP A 466 7.52 8.09 -33.27
CA ASP A 466 8.33 7.08 -32.54
C ASP A 466 9.49 6.57 -33.40
N LEU A 467 10.57 7.34 -33.47
CA LEU A 467 11.79 7.00 -34.22
C LEU A 467 12.88 6.41 -33.34
N ILE A 468 12.69 6.37 -32.01
CA ILE A 468 13.72 5.95 -31.06
C ILE A 468 13.41 4.55 -30.52
N THR A 469 14.36 3.63 -30.67
CA THR A 469 14.41 2.43 -29.81
C THR A 469 15.29 2.75 -28.63
N LEU A 470 14.76 2.66 -27.42
CA LEU A 470 15.43 3.00 -26.18
C LEU A 470 15.44 1.78 -25.26
N ASP A 471 16.63 1.38 -24.81
CA ASP A 471 16.80 0.36 -23.79
C ASP A 471 17.68 0.86 -22.65
N VAL A 472 17.11 0.80 -21.46
CA VAL A 472 17.80 1.12 -20.20
C VAL A 472 17.50 0.00 -19.23
N PRO A 473 18.38 -0.98 -19.10
CA PRO A 473 18.16 -2.11 -18.23
C PRO A 473 18.17 -1.65 -16.76
N SER A 474 17.26 -2.20 -15.97
CA SER A 474 17.38 -2.13 -14.51
C SER A 474 18.64 -2.88 -14.08
N LYS A 475 19.33 -2.37 -13.09
CA LYS A 475 20.62 -2.95 -12.65
C LYS A 475 20.74 -3.02 -11.14
N VAL A 476 21.58 -3.90 -10.67
CA VAL A 476 22.05 -3.89 -9.28
C VAL A 476 23.09 -2.79 -9.11
N TYR A 477 23.03 -2.07 -8.00
CA TYR A 477 23.95 -1.00 -7.66
C TYR A 477 25.42 -1.47 -7.68
N ASP A 478 26.24 -0.84 -8.50
CA ASP A 478 27.66 -1.11 -8.68
C ASP A 478 28.55 0.13 -8.57
N GLY A 479 27.97 1.24 -8.10
CA GLY A 479 28.66 2.52 -8.01
C GLY A 479 28.86 3.25 -9.35
N LYS A 480 28.29 2.74 -10.44
CA LYS A 480 28.43 3.32 -11.80
C LYS A 480 27.10 3.86 -12.30
N PRO A 481 27.14 4.84 -13.22
CA PRO A 481 25.92 5.34 -13.86
C PRO A 481 25.10 4.24 -14.56
N ALA A 482 23.80 4.49 -14.71
CA ALA A 482 22.93 3.65 -15.51
C ALA A 482 23.39 3.61 -16.98
N ASP A 483 23.30 2.45 -17.60
CA ASP A 483 23.61 2.29 -19.02
C ASP A 483 22.45 2.83 -19.87
N LEU A 484 22.79 3.49 -20.98
CA LEU A 484 21.82 4.06 -21.91
C LEU A 484 22.10 3.49 -23.31
N ASN A 485 21.23 2.59 -23.79
CA ASN A 485 21.31 2.01 -25.13
C ASN A 485 20.16 2.54 -25.99
N TYR A 486 20.46 3.02 -27.18
CA TYR A 486 19.44 3.53 -28.07
C TYR A 486 19.84 3.43 -29.55
N THR A 487 18.84 3.44 -30.43
CA THR A 487 18.98 3.68 -31.86
C THR A 487 17.93 4.71 -32.30
N VAL A 488 18.25 5.51 -33.31
CA VAL A 488 17.32 6.49 -33.88
C VAL A 488 17.17 6.17 -35.37
N ASN A 489 15.95 5.86 -35.80
CA ASN A 489 15.63 5.60 -37.19
C ASN A 489 15.31 6.91 -37.93
N TYR A 490 16.37 7.64 -38.23
CA TYR A 490 16.31 8.93 -38.94
C TYR A 490 17.43 9.00 -39.99
N ASP A 491 17.09 9.43 -41.19
CA ASP A 491 17.96 9.38 -42.38
C ASP A 491 18.91 10.58 -42.54
N LYS A 492 18.85 11.54 -41.60
CA LYS A 492 19.70 12.74 -41.57
C LYS A 492 20.54 12.76 -40.30
N ASP A 493 21.52 13.70 -40.25
CA ASP A 493 22.32 13.95 -39.06
C ASP A 493 21.43 14.39 -37.87
N TYR A 494 21.65 13.81 -36.73
CA TYR A 494 20.93 14.12 -35.50
C TYR A 494 21.85 14.26 -34.28
N THR A 495 21.31 14.85 -33.22
CA THR A 495 21.90 14.87 -31.89
C THR A 495 20.85 14.34 -30.90
N VAL A 496 21.31 13.80 -29.76
CA VAL A 496 20.40 13.32 -28.71
C VAL A 496 20.70 14.03 -27.39
N LYS A 497 19.67 14.17 -26.57
CA LYS A 497 19.77 14.58 -25.16
C LYS A 497 18.99 13.60 -24.31
N ALA A 498 19.59 13.14 -23.23
CA ALA A 498 18.93 12.34 -22.21
C ALA A 498 18.66 13.22 -21.00
N HIS A 499 17.49 13.05 -20.40
CA HIS A 499 17.10 13.72 -19.18
C HIS A 499 16.49 12.69 -18.22
N TYR A 500 16.97 12.65 -16.97
CA TYR A 500 16.59 11.66 -15.99
C TYR A 500 15.79 12.30 -14.88
N LYS A 501 14.63 11.72 -14.57
CA LYS A 501 13.85 12.06 -13.39
C LYS A 501 13.64 10.82 -12.55
N GLY A 502 13.57 10.98 -11.23
CA GLY A 502 13.36 9.84 -10.37
C GLY A 502 13.16 10.20 -8.92
N THR A 503 12.87 9.19 -8.15
CA THR A 503 12.80 9.29 -6.71
C THR A 503 13.84 8.37 -6.11
N VAL A 504 14.73 8.94 -5.33
CA VAL A 504 15.65 8.22 -4.47
C VAL A 504 15.01 8.21 -3.10
N PRO A 505 14.43 7.09 -2.67
CA PRO A 505 13.86 7.00 -1.34
C PRO A 505 15.00 6.93 -0.33
N TYR A 506 15.11 7.90 0.53
CA TYR A 506 16.23 8.06 1.48
C TYR A 506 15.91 7.57 2.88
N ALA A 507 14.68 7.68 3.30
CA ALA A 507 14.09 7.10 4.51
C ALA A 507 12.57 7.13 4.36
N ALA A 508 11.84 6.46 5.23
CA ALA A 508 10.37 6.38 5.16
C ALA A 508 9.64 7.74 5.07
N GLU A 509 10.33 8.84 5.38
CA GLU A 509 9.77 10.20 5.41
C GLU A 509 10.52 11.19 4.51
N ILE A 510 11.62 10.81 3.85
CA ILE A 510 12.44 11.71 3.03
C ILE A 510 12.69 11.07 1.66
N THR A 511 12.16 11.70 0.63
CA THR A 511 12.37 11.30 -0.76
C THR A 511 13.14 12.41 -1.45
N TYR A 512 14.27 12.09 -2.07
CA TYR A 512 14.97 13.04 -2.93
C TYR A 512 14.49 12.87 -4.36
N ASN A 513 14.09 13.98 -4.97
CA ASN A 513 13.79 14.00 -6.39
C ASN A 513 15.10 14.12 -7.17
N TYR A 514 15.33 13.16 -8.05
CA TYR A 514 16.39 13.24 -9.05
C TYR A 514 15.85 13.96 -10.28
N ASP A 515 16.53 15.00 -10.75
CA ASP A 515 16.18 15.75 -11.97
C ASP A 515 17.50 16.25 -12.58
N SER A 516 18.04 15.54 -13.59
CA SER A 516 19.38 15.80 -14.16
C SER A 516 19.51 15.22 -15.57
N ASP A 517 20.44 15.78 -16.34
CA ASP A 517 20.90 15.22 -17.61
C ASP A 517 21.99 14.14 -17.41
N ASP A 518 22.57 14.03 -16.22
CA ASP A 518 23.51 12.98 -15.86
C ASP A 518 22.77 11.68 -15.54
N ALA A 519 23.33 10.54 -15.95
CA ALA A 519 22.76 9.24 -15.63
C ALA A 519 22.86 8.94 -14.10
N PRO A 520 21.79 8.47 -13.46
CA PRO A 520 21.79 8.22 -12.02
C PRO A 520 22.72 7.04 -11.67
N ILE A 521 23.32 7.15 -10.48
CA ILE A 521 24.17 6.11 -9.88
C ILE A 521 23.48 5.47 -8.69
N THR A 522 22.76 6.27 -7.90
CA THR A 522 22.18 5.85 -6.61
C THR A 522 21.00 4.90 -6.81
N PRO A 523 20.83 3.89 -5.94
CA PRO A 523 19.62 3.06 -5.97
C PRO A 523 18.34 3.89 -5.87
N GLY A 524 17.36 3.57 -6.72
CA GLY A 524 16.12 4.31 -6.84
C GLY A 524 15.34 3.91 -8.08
N ARG A 525 14.18 4.53 -8.25
CA ARG A 525 13.33 4.37 -9.43
C ARG A 525 13.43 5.59 -10.31
N TYR A 526 13.72 5.37 -11.56
CA TYR A 526 14.05 6.43 -12.50
C TYR A 526 13.25 6.31 -13.79
N LYS A 527 13.09 7.44 -14.43
CA LYS A 527 12.56 7.59 -15.77
C LYS A 527 13.57 8.40 -16.59
N VAL A 528 14.02 7.87 -17.71
CA VAL A 528 14.80 8.63 -18.68
C VAL A 528 13.93 9.07 -19.83
N THR A 529 14.08 10.31 -20.27
CA THR A 529 13.52 10.82 -21.53
C THR A 529 14.66 11.09 -22.48
N LEU A 530 14.73 10.36 -23.58
CA LEU A 530 15.70 10.58 -24.66
C LEU A 530 15.01 11.34 -25.79
N THR A 531 15.52 12.52 -26.14
CA THR A 531 15.03 13.35 -27.25
C THR A 531 16.07 13.47 -28.34
N ALA A 532 15.68 13.11 -29.55
CA ALA A 532 16.50 13.31 -30.75
C ALA A 532 16.12 14.60 -31.46
N TYR A 533 17.12 15.31 -31.98
CA TYR A 533 16.99 16.60 -32.67
C TYR A 533 17.63 16.50 -34.05
N ASP A 534 16.96 17.02 -35.07
CA ASP A 534 17.60 17.26 -36.37
C ASP A 534 18.77 18.25 -36.18
N LYS A 535 19.95 17.86 -36.61
CA LYS A 535 21.17 18.61 -36.35
C LYS A 535 21.24 19.94 -37.11
N ALA A 536 20.60 20.02 -38.25
CA ALA A 536 20.61 21.21 -39.10
C ALA A 536 19.63 22.28 -38.59
N THR A 537 18.48 21.85 -38.09
CA THR A 537 17.39 22.76 -37.67
C THR A 537 17.35 22.95 -36.13
N GLY A 538 17.93 22.03 -35.34
CA GLY A 538 17.79 22.00 -33.91
C GLY A 538 16.41 21.62 -33.39
N THR A 539 15.49 21.20 -34.30
CA THR A 539 14.11 20.84 -33.95
C THR A 539 14.05 19.41 -33.44
N ALA A 540 13.27 19.18 -32.39
CA ALA A 540 13.01 17.82 -31.91
C ALA A 540 12.26 17.00 -32.96
N ILE A 541 12.74 15.78 -33.22
CA ILE A 541 12.21 14.85 -34.24
C ILE A 541 11.58 13.61 -33.64
N SER A 542 12.00 13.24 -32.44
CA SER A 542 11.44 12.11 -31.68
C SER A 542 11.78 12.23 -30.22
N SER A 543 10.94 11.69 -29.36
CA SER A 543 11.20 11.57 -27.93
C SER A 543 10.68 10.24 -27.42
N LYS A 544 11.48 9.56 -26.59
CA LYS A 544 11.14 8.27 -25.99
C LYS A 544 11.44 8.27 -24.52
N THR A 545 10.55 7.69 -23.75
CA THR A 545 10.70 7.57 -22.29
C THR A 545 10.76 6.10 -21.88
N LYS A 546 11.64 5.78 -20.92
CA LYS A 546 11.79 4.45 -20.34
C LYS A 546 11.93 4.56 -18.82
N ASP A 547 11.17 3.73 -18.12
CA ASP A 547 11.35 3.53 -16.67
C ASP A 547 12.39 2.43 -16.43
N PHE A 548 13.22 2.60 -15.40
CA PHE A 548 14.20 1.61 -14.94
C PHE A 548 14.47 1.77 -13.45
N GLU A 549 15.13 0.79 -12.85
CA GLU A 549 15.42 0.78 -11.43
C GLU A 549 16.88 0.40 -11.19
N ILE A 550 17.51 1.06 -10.20
CA ILE A 550 18.78 0.64 -9.63
C ILE A 550 18.47 0.08 -8.25
N THR A 551 18.75 -1.21 -8.03
CA THR A 551 18.42 -1.92 -6.79
C THR A 551 19.67 -2.28 -6.00
N PHE A 552 19.54 -2.47 -4.68
CA PHE A 552 20.61 -3.09 -3.89
C PHE A 552 20.62 -4.61 -4.06
N LYS A 553 21.80 -5.20 -3.97
CA LYS A 553 21.92 -6.65 -3.74
C LYS A 553 21.88 -6.91 -2.23
N SER A 554 21.00 -7.79 -1.81
CA SER A 554 20.88 -8.24 -0.42
C SER A 554 21.06 -9.76 -0.34
N THR A 555 21.67 -10.21 0.77
CA THR A 555 21.86 -11.64 1.04
C THR A 555 21.33 -11.95 2.43
N THR A 556 20.53 -13.01 2.55
CA THR A 556 20.08 -13.52 3.84
C THR A 556 21.16 -14.43 4.43
N LEU A 557 21.73 -14.04 5.57
CA LEU A 557 22.72 -14.84 6.29
C LEU A 557 22.06 -15.84 7.24
N GLN A 558 20.92 -15.46 7.82
CA GLN A 558 20.10 -16.31 8.68
C GLN A 558 18.66 -15.83 8.64
N ASN A 559 17.73 -16.76 8.47
CA ASN A 559 16.32 -16.51 8.59
C ASN A 559 15.70 -17.55 9.52
N ASN A 560 15.21 -17.10 10.66
CA ASN A 560 14.53 -17.91 11.66
C ASN A 560 12.99 -17.73 11.63
N ASP A 561 12.46 -17.02 10.64
CA ASP A 561 11.02 -16.92 10.44
C ASP A 561 10.50 -18.28 9.96
N THR A 562 9.90 -19.03 10.85
CA THR A 562 9.35 -20.34 10.56
C THR A 562 7.89 -20.18 10.13
N ALA A 563 7.57 -20.67 8.94
CA ALA A 563 6.21 -20.99 8.54
C ALA A 563 5.84 -22.36 9.13
N ASP A 564 5.50 -22.42 10.42
CA ASP A 564 5.26 -23.69 11.11
C ASP A 564 3.89 -24.33 10.81
N TYR A 565 3.03 -23.69 10.02
CA TYR A 565 1.77 -24.27 9.59
C TYR A 565 1.46 -23.93 8.13
N PRO A 566 1.10 -24.91 7.28
CA PRO A 566 0.54 -24.64 5.96
C PRO A 566 -0.76 -23.83 6.11
N GLY A 567 -0.72 -22.55 5.72
CA GLY A 567 -1.85 -21.63 5.82
C GLY A 567 -1.81 -20.66 7.02
N ALA A 568 -0.83 -20.75 7.90
CA ALA A 568 -0.59 -19.71 8.89
C ALA A 568 0.27 -18.58 8.27
N MET A 569 -0.09 -17.34 8.56
CA MET A 569 0.80 -16.20 8.26
C MET A 569 2.15 -16.42 8.93
N PRO A 570 3.26 -16.17 8.23
CA PRO A 570 4.57 -16.19 8.87
C PRO A 570 4.56 -15.26 10.08
N TYR A 571 4.94 -15.76 11.22
CA TYR A 571 5.10 -14.95 12.43
C TYR A 571 6.36 -14.11 12.28
N TYR A 572 6.21 -12.86 11.81
CA TYR A 572 7.32 -11.89 11.65
C TYR A 572 7.71 -11.25 12.99
N ASN A 573 7.87 -12.03 14.04
CA ASN A 573 8.27 -11.51 15.35
C ASN A 573 9.79 -11.43 15.52
N ASN A 574 10.58 -11.95 14.59
CA ASN A 574 12.02 -11.95 14.70
C ASN A 574 12.61 -10.57 14.47
N LYS A 575 13.62 -10.23 15.27
CA LYS A 575 14.33 -8.96 15.19
C LYS A 575 15.34 -9.04 14.04
N THR A 576 15.19 -8.22 13.02
CA THR A 576 16.10 -8.23 11.88
C THR A 576 17.25 -7.26 12.07
N ILE A 577 18.47 -7.76 11.91
CA ILE A 577 19.71 -7.00 11.90
C ILE A 577 20.23 -6.94 10.46
N VAL A 578 20.48 -5.73 9.99
CA VAL A 578 20.95 -5.48 8.62
C VAL A 578 22.38 -4.97 8.67
N PHE A 579 23.28 -5.68 8.01
CA PHE A 579 24.65 -5.26 7.82
C PHE A 579 24.81 -4.54 6.47
N SER A 580 25.54 -3.44 6.47
CA SER A 580 25.99 -2.77 5.25
C SER A 580 27.44 -2.33 5.39
N GLY A 581 28.15 -2.16 4.26
CA GLY A 581 29.57 -1.83 4.26
C GLY A 581 29.82 -0.34 4.02
N GLU A 582 30.88 0.21 4.57
CA GLU A 582 31.38 1.53 4.23
C GLU A 582 32.84 1.46 3.84
N GLY A 583 33.19 2.04 2.68
CA GLY A 583 34.55 1.99 2.14
C GLY A 583 34.93 0.61 1.55
N TYR A 584 33.93 -0.22 1.21
CA TYR A 584 34.14 -1.43 0.41
C TYR A 584 33.82 -1.14 -1.05
N THR A 585 34.82 -1.24 -1.93
CA THR A 585 34.63 -1.12 -3.37
C THR A 585 33.91 -2.33 -3.97
N ALA A 586 33.52 -2.28 -5.25
CA ALA A 586 32.91 -3.40 -5.93
C ALA A 586 33.76 -4.70 -5.85
N GLY A 587 35.09 -4.57 -5.89
CA GLY A 587 36.02 -5.71 -5.73
C GLY A 587 36.14 -6.24 -4.30
N GLU A 588 35.68 -5.50 -3.31
CA GLU A 588 35.79 -5.81 -1.88
C GLU A 588 34.45 -6.26 -1.26
N GLN A 589 33.36 -6.37 -2.05
CA GLN A 589 32.04 -6.77 -1.51
C GLN A 589 32.05 -8.20 -0.95
N SER A 590 32.80 -9.11 -1.54
CA SER A 590 32.98 -10.47 -0.97
C SER A 590 33.64 -10.43 0.40
N GLN A 591 34.64 -9.56 0.60
CA GLN A 591 35.29 -9.37 1.90
C GLN A 591 34.30 -8.81 2.92
N PHE A 592 33.46 -7.84 2.53
CA PHE A 592 32.38 -7.31 3.41
C PHE A 592 31.44 -8.42 3.83
N GLU A 593 30.98 -9.24 2.90
CA GLU A 593 30.07 -10.34 3.19
C GLU A 593 30.68 -11.37 4.16
N ASP A 594 31.95 -11.68 4.02
CA ASP A 594 32.64 -12.59 4.93
C ASP A 594 32.81 -11.99 6.35
N VAL A 595 33.12 -10.69 6.44
CA VAL A 595 33.15 -9.99 7.73
C VAL A 595 31.75 -9.99 8.37
N ALA A 596 30.68 -9.74 7.62
CA ALA A 596 29.32 -9.80 8.16
C ALA A 596 28.96 -11.21 8.68
N LYS A 597 29.39 -12.27 8.01
CA LYS A 597 29.26 -13.66 8.52
C LYS A 597 30.02 -13.87 9.82
N ASP A 598 31.21 -13.28 9.98
CA ASP A 598 31.96 -13.34 11.24
C ASP A 598 31.24 -12.60 12.37
N PHE A 599 30.57 -11.48 12.11
CA PHE A 599 29.69 -10.81 13.08
C PHE A 599 28.54 -11.73 13.53
N VAL A 600 27.85 -12.37 12.60
CA VAL A 600 26.76 -13.31 12.91
C VAL A 600 27.31 -14.47 13.77
N LYS A 601 28.46 -15.05 13.40
CA LYS A 601 29.11 -16.11 14.17
C LYS A 601 29.49 -15.64 15.58
N TYR A 602 30.00 -14.42 15.71
CA TYR A 602 30.33 -13.83 17.01
C TYR A 602 29.07 -13.68 17.88
N PHE A 603 28.01 -13.10 17.36
CA PHE A 603 26.74 -12.96 18.11
C PHE A 603 26.22 -14.32 18.57
N ARG A 604 26.14 -15.31 17.67
CA ARG A 604 25.68 -16.67 17.99
C ARG A 604 26.56 -17.42 19.00
N SER A 605 27.77 -16.97 19.25
CA SER A 605 28.70 -17.56 20.26
C SER A 605 28.73 -16.79 21.58
N THR A 606 28.13 -15.60 21.65
CA THR A 606 28.25 -14.67 22.78
C THR A 606 26.91 -14.48 23.50
N GLU A 607 26.84 -14.60 24.81
CA GLU A 607 25.65 -14.30 25.60
C GLU A 607 25.38 -12.77 25.62
N PRO A 608 24.10 -12.32 25.56
CA PRO A 608 22.89 -13.14 25.60
C PRO A 608 22.36 -13.56 24.21
N PHE A 609 23.03 -13.20 23.12
CA PHE A 609 22.57 -13.48 21.74
C PHE A 609 22.55 -14.97 21.42
N LYS A 610 23.48 -15.74 21.98
CA LYS A 610 23.54 -17.19 21.81
C LYS A 610 22.26 -17.88 22.28
N GLU A 611 21.72 -17.47 23.41
CA GLU A 611 20.46 -17.99 23.94
C GLU A 611 19.25 -17.49 23.14
N ALA A 612 19.37 -16.30 22.58
CA ALA A 612 18.32 -15.62 21.81
C ALA A 612 18.43 -15.84 20.29
N ASP A 613 19.29 -16.73 19.81
CA ASP A 613 19.61 -16.88 18.39
C ASP A 613 18.37 -17.05 17.48
N THR A 614 17.36 -17.77 17.94
CA THR A 614 16.11 -18.02 17.21
C THR A 614 15.23 -16.78 17.03
N TYR A 615 15.50 -15.68 17.74
CA TYR A 615 14.75 -14.44 17.66
C TYR A 615 15.36 -13.42 16.69
N PHE A 616 16.49 -13.76 16.04
CA PHE A 616 17.18 -12.85 15.11
C PHE A 616 17.22 -13.37 13.68
N ASN A 617 16.99 -12.45 12.76
CA ASN A 617 17.30 -12.59 11.34
C ASN A 617 18.47 -11.69 10.99
N TYR A 618 19.36 -12.16 10.11
CA TYR A 618 20.54 -11.42 9.69
C TYR A 618 20.59 -11.32 8.17
N HIS A 619 20.76 -10.09 7.67
CA HIS A 619 20.86 -9.80 6.25
C HIS A 619 22.06 -8.90 5.97
N THR A 620 22.68 -9.07 4.82
CA THR A 620 23.61 -8.09 4.27
C THR A 620 22.96 -7.31 3.13
N VAL A 621 23.41 -6.07 2.96
CA VAL A 621 23.11 -5.23 1.80
C VAL A 621 24.42 -4.66 1.29
N GLU A 622 24.74 -4.94 0.02
CA GLU A 622 25.94 -4.45 -0.62
C GLU A 622 25.82 -2.94 -0.90
N THR A 623 26.68 -2.15 -0.26
CA THR A 623 26.83 -0.71 -0.46
C THR A 623 28.18 -0.43 -1.08
N VAL A 624 28.21 -0.38 -2.41
CA VAL A 624 29.47 -0.24 -3.16
C VAL A 624 29.99 1.19 -3.05
N SER A 625 31.23 1.34 -2.60
CA SER A 625 31.99 2.60 -2.55
C SER A 625 32.91 2.72 -3.77
N ASN A 626 33.13 3.94 -4.26
CA ASN A 626 34.08 4.18 -5.34
C ASN A 626 35.53 4.17 -4.84
N GLU A 627 35.74 4.49 -3.56
CA GLU A 627 37.05 4.46 -2.90
C GLU A 627 37.06 3.48 -1.72
N SER A 628 38.19 2.79 -1.56
CA SER A 628 38.39 1.88 -0.42
C SER A 628 38.74 2.66 0.86
N GLY A 629 38.18 2.22 1.98
CA GLY A 629 38.36 2.82 3.29
C GLY A 629 37.65 4.17 3.45
N ILE A 630 37.78 4.77 4.62
CA ILE A 630 37.32 6.14 4.92
C ILE A 630 38.50 7.06 5.25
N GLY A 631 38.27 8.32 5.58
CA GLY A 631 39.35 9.28 5.90
C GLY A 631 38.95 10.25 6.99
N GLN A 632 39.91 11.11 7.42
CA GLN A 632 39.59 12.30 8.22
C GLN A 632 38.83 13.35 7.41
N LYS A 633 38.86 13.23 6.07
CA LYS A 633 38.01 13.95 5.13
C LYS A 633 37.18 12.92 4.39
N ALA A 634 35.95 13.26 4.06
CA ALA A 634 35.06 12.37 3.33
C ALA A 634 35.70 11.95 1.99
N LYS A 635 35.74 10.65 1.76
CA LYS A 635 36.09 10.03 0.48
C LYS A 635 34.82 9.80 -0.32
N ASP A 636 34.96 9.36 -1.55
CA ASP A 636 33.86 8.95 -2.41
C ASP A 636 33.42 7.52 -2.06
N THR A 637 32.80 7.42 -0.88
CA THR A 637 32.26 6.18 -0.33
C THR A 637 30.75 6.28 -0.19
N TYR A 638 30.04 5.18 0.03
CA TYR A 638 28.59 5.17 0.03
C TYR A 638 27.97 6.10 1.08
N TYR A 639 28.42 6.00 2.34
CA TYR A 639 27.93 6.83 3.45
C TYR A 639 28.74 8.11 3.67
N LYS A 640 29.90 8.24 3.01
CA LYS A 640 30.85 9.37 3.16
C LYS A 640 31.27 9.61 4.61
N LEU A 641 31.41 8.52 5.38
CA LEU A 641 31.86 8.60 6.77
C LEU A 641 33.28 9.14 6.86
N THR A 642 33.55 9.77 7.99
CA THR A 642 34.89 10.19 8.39
C THR A 642 35.24 9.63 9.76
N TYR A 643 36.51 9.79 10.17
CA TYR A 643 36.94 9.53 11.53
C TYR A 643 37.71 10.73 12.09
N ASP A 644 37.63 10.93 13.41
CA ASP A 644 38.35 12.00 14.11
C ASP A 644 39.82 11.67 14.32
N LYS A 645 40.59 12.63 14.91
CA LYS A 645 42.02 12.45 15.22
C LYS A 645 42.34 11.25 16.14
N ASN A 646 41.35 10.73 16.85
CA ASN A 646 41.48 9.59 17.75
C ASN A 646 41.10 8.27 17.08
N GLY A 647 40.64 8.30 15.83
CA GLY A 647 40.15 7.15 15.08
C GLY A 647 38.69 6.78 15.41
N LYS A 648 37.93 7.66 16.02
CA LYS A 648 36.49 7.44 16.26
C LYS A 648 35.70 7.79 15.00
N ILE A 649 34.76 6.93 14.62
CA ILE A 649 33.85 7.18 13.48
C ILE A 649 32.97 8.40 13.77
N VAL A 650 32.81 9.26 12.77
CA VAL A 650 31.95 10.44 12.81
C VAL A 650 30.87 10.32 11.74
N PRO A 651 29.68 9.86 12.10
CA PRO A 651 28.54 9.82 11.20
C PRO A 651 27.94 11.21 10.95
N THR A 652 27.21 11.36 9.86
CA THR A 652 26.42 12.55 9.53
C THR A 652 24.93 12.19 9.53
N ASP A 653 24.05 13.20 9.52
CA ASP A 653 22.61 12.98 9.36
C ASP A 653 22.31 12.27 8.04
N GLU A 654 23.07 12.59 6.97
CA GLU A 654 22.94 11.96 5.66
C GLU A 654 23.33 10.47 5.69
N SER A 655 24.46 10.13 6.35
CA SER A 655 24.88 8.73 6.48
C SER A 655 23.87 7.90 7.27
N THR A 656 23.30 8.51 8.31
CA THR A 656 22.29 7.86 9.15
C THR A 656 20.98 7.65 8.39
N ALA A 657 20.55 8.64 7.60
CA ALA A 657 19.38 8.53 6.73
C ALA A 657 19.57 7.42 5.68
N GLY A 658 20.78 7.31 5.08
CA GLY A 658 21.12 6.24 4.15
C GLY A 658 21.03 4.84 4.78
N ALA A 659 21.55 4.64 5.99
CA ALA A 659 21.45 3.37 6.71
C ALA A 659 20.00 3.02 7.06
N MET A 660 19.20 4.02 7.48
CA MET A 660 17.77 3.85 7.74
C MET A 660 17.01 3.46 6.47
N TYR A 661 17.34 4.07 5.33
CA TYR A 661 16.74 3.71 4.04
C TYR A 661 16.95 2.25 3.69
N ILE A 662 18.19 1.77 3.77
CA ILE A 662 18.53 0.36 3.53
C ILE A 662 17.71 -0.55 4.42
N GLY A 663 17.69 -0.27 5.72
CA GLY A 663 16.90 -1.05 6.66
C GLY A 663 15.40 -1.08 6.36
N ASN A 664 14.83 0.01 5.84
CA ASN A 664 13.38 0.15 5.61
C ASN A 664 12.91 -0.42 4.28
N ASN A 665 13.69 -0.26 3.23
CA ASN A 665 13.22 -0.47 1.86
C ASN A 665 13.81 -1.71 1.19
N VAL A 666 14.95 -2.21 1.69
CA VAL A 666 15.60 -3.40 1.14
C VAL A 666 15.19 -4.66 1.90
N ILE A 667 14.93 -4.53 3.19
CA ILE A 667 14.57 -5.66 4.07
C ILE A 667 13.21 -5.40 4.73
N THR A 668 12.26 -6.23 4.48
CA THR A 668 10.83 -6.06 4.84
C THR A 668 10.42 -6.62 6.20
N SER A 669 11.27 -6.66 7.22
CA SER A 669 10.88 -7.18 8.53
C SER A 669 10.53 -6.09 9.55
N TYR A 670 9.71 -6.44 10.53
CA TYR A 670 9.03 -5.52 11.45
C TYR A 670 9.94 -4.75 12.41
N TYR A 671 11.17 -5.25 12.66
CA TYR A 671 12.09 -4.61 13.61
C TYR A 671 13.51 -4.62 13.06
N LYS A 672 14.18 -3.46 13.05
CA LYS A 672 15.48 -3.33 12.38
C LYS A 672 16.48 -2.56 13.23
N ALA A 673 17.63 -3.17 13.41
CA ALA A 673 18.85 -2.46 13.76
C ALA A 673 19.81 -2.53 12.57
N ASN A 674 20.49 -1.44 12.27
CA ASN A 674 21.49 -1.37 11.22
C ASN A 674 22.90 -1.42 11.83
N ILE A 675 23.78 -2.20 11.22
CA ILE A 675 25.19 -2.24 11.54
C ILE A 675 25.98 -1.88 10.29
N VAL A 676 26.64 -0.73 10.32
CA VAL A 676 27.52 -0.26 9.24
C VAL A 676 28.94 -0.64 9.58
N ILE A 677 29.53 -1.55 8.80
CA ILE A 677 30.89 -2.05 9.02
C ILE A 677 31.84 -1.23 8.14
N VAL A 678 32.83 -0.62 8.77
CA VAL A 678 33.79 0.27 8.12
C VAL A 678 35.06 -0.46 7.73
N ASN A 679 35.42 -0.39 6.46
CA ASN A 679 36.65 -0.97 5.90
C ASN A 679 37.83 0.02 6.05
N ASP A 680 38.31 0.26 7.27
CA ASP A 680 39.50 1.08 7.48
C ASP A 680 40.22 0.74 8.78
N LYS A 681 41.49 0.34 8.65
CA LYS A 681 42.36 -0.03 9.79
C LYS A 681 42.77 1.13 10.70
N ASN A 682 42.57 2.38 10.29
CA ASN A 682 42.86 3.56 11.11
C ASN A 682 41.69 3.90 12.04
N VAL A 683 40.51 3.34 11.79
CA VAL A 683 39.35 3.44 12.67
C VAL A 683 39.59 2.51 13.89
N LYS A 684 39.35 3.04 15.07
CA LYS A 684 39.64 2.33 16.34
C LYS A 684 38.41 2.21 17.25
N THR A 685 37.42 3.02 17.03
CA THR A 685 36.26 3.10 17.90
C THR A 685 34.99 3.33 17.10
N GLY A 686 34.01 2.50 17.32
CA GLY A 686 32.66 2.64 16.79
C GLY A 686 31.89 3.79 17.46
N THR A 687 30.70 4.03 16.97
CA THR A 687 29.72 4.96 17.56
C THR A 687 28.31 4.51 17.23
N THR A 688 27.34 4.96 18.00
CA THR A 688 25.92 4.69 17.77
C THR A 688 25.17 5.96 17.41
N PHE A 689 24.06 5.80 16.71
CA PHE A 689 23.14 6.90 16.43
C PHE A 689 21.72 6.43 16.82
N LYS A 690 21.17 7.04 17.86
CA LYS A 690 19.81 6.81 18.35
C LYS A 690 18.89 7.87 17.74
N ASN A 691 18.36 7.60 16.57
CA ASN A 691 17.21 8.32 16.05
C ASN A 691 16.11 7.26 15.85
N LYS A 692 14.86 7.55 15.67
CA LYS A 692 13.70 6.63 15.53
C LYS A 692 14.03 5.15 15.15
N ARG A 693 15.27 4.86 14.67
CA ARG A 693 15.85 3.54 14.42
C ARG A 693 17.34 3.52 14.75
N PHE A 694 17.78 2.42 15.31
CA PHE A 694 19.11 2.29 15.86
C PHE A 694 20.15 1.91 14.80
N THR A 695 21.22 2.68 14.67
CA THR A 695 22.34 2.39 13.78
C THR A 695 23.65 2.36 14.57
N ILE A 696 24.41 1.29 14.37
CA ILE A 696 25.76 1.08 14.91
C ILE A 696 26.75 1.25 13.76
N TYR A 697 27.74 2.11 13.94
CA TYR A 697 28.90 2.21 13.05
C TYR A 697 30.08 1.57 13.75
N THR A 698 30.77 0.62 13.12
CA THR A 698 31.79 -0.21 13.78
C THR A 698 32.93 -0.59 12.86
N THR A 699 34.03 -1.07 13.45
CA THR A 699 35.17 -1.65 12.72
C THR A 699 34.90 -3.11 12.32
N ALA A 700 35.70 -3.60 11.37
CA ALA A 700 35.56 -4.95 10.81
C ALA A 700 36.25 -6.07 11.67
N ASP A 701 36.86 -5.71 12.78
CA ASP A 701 37.64 -6.61 13.65
C ASP A 701 36.83 -7.12 14.86
N GLU A 702 37.44 -7.98 15.67
CA GLU A 702 36.80 -8.55 16.87
C GLU A 702 36.37 -7.48 17.88
N ALA A 703 37.14 -6.38 18.01
CA ALA A 703 36.75 -5.26 18.86
C ALA A 703 35.48 -4.58 18.35
N GLY A 704 35.33 -4.48 17.04
CA GLY A 704 34.10 -4.00 16.39
C GLY A 704 32.90 -4.92 16.62
N MET A 705 33.10 -6.24 16.55
CA MET A 705 32.06 -7.23 16.85
C MET A 705 31.60 -7.14 18.30
N GLN A 706 32.53 -7.02 19.24
CA GLN A 706 32.26 -6.84 20.65
C GLN A 706 31.50 -5.53 20.94
N PHE A 707 31.93 -4.43 20.31
CA PHE A 707 31.26 -3.15 20.39
C PHE A 707 29.82 -3.25 19.89
N ALA A 708 29.61 -3.83 18.72
CA ALA A 708 28.30 -3.97 18.12
C ALA A 708 27.37 -4.84 18.98
N ALA A 709 27.87 -5.94 19.55
CA ALA A 709 27.10 -6.80 20.46
C ALA A 709 26.69 -6.04 21.74
N ASN A 710 27.60 -5.29 22.34
CA ASN A 710 27.32 -4.47 23.52
C ASN A 710 26.23 -3.42 23.23
N GLU A 711 26.41 -2.67 22.14
CA GLU A 711 25.47 -1.58 21.81
C GLU A 711 24.10 -2.10 21.39
N LEU A 712 24.04 -3.23 20.70
CA LEU A 712 22.79 -3.88 20.35
C LEU A 712 22.05 -4.39 21.61
N ARG A 713 22.77 -4.97 22.56
CA ARG A 713 22.23 -5.34 23.87
C ARG A 713 21.70 -4.11 24.62
N ASN A 714 22.51 -3.04 24.73
CA ASN A 714 22.12 -1.78 25.38
C ASN A 714 20.88 -1.16 24.75
N TYR A 715 20.72 -1.29 23.44
CA TYR A 715 19.53 -0.84 22.74
C TYR A 715 18.27 -1.59 23.16
N PHE A 716 18.33 -2.93 23.24
CA PHE A 716 17.17 -3.74 23.65
C PHE A 716 16.84 -3.60 25.15
N THR A 717 17.83 -3.35 25.99
CA THR A 717 17.65 -3.16 27.44
C THR A 717 17.53 -1.69 27.85
N ASN A 718 17.44 -0.78 26.86
CA ASN A 718 17.28 0.68 27.06
C ASN A 718 18.37 1.34 27.91
N HIS A 719 19.61 0.82 27.83
CA HIS A 719 20.79 1.46 28.42
C HIS A 719 21.43 2.51 27.53
N GLU A 720 22.30 3.34 28.10
CA GLU A 720 23.07 4.33 27.34
C GLU A 720 24.25 3.70 26.57
N GLU A 721 24.75 4.39 25.54
CA GLU A 721 25.94 3.99 24.79
C GLU A 721 27.14 3.75 25.72
N GLY A 722 27.81 2.64 25.52
CA GLY A 722 28.99 2.27 26.28
C GLY A 722 28.72 1.63 27.65
N TYR A 723 27.46 1.44 28.05
CA TYR A 723 27.16 0.70 29.27
C TYR A 723 27.69 -0.74 29.21
N THR A 724 28.32 -1.19 30.27
CA THR A 724 28.81 -2.56 30.40
C THR A 724 28.59 -3.03 31.82
N PRO A 725 27.89 -4.14 32.09
CA PRO A 725 27.67 -4.67 33.40
C PRO A 725 29.01 -5.10 34.06
N SER A 726 29.22 -4.71 35.29
CA SER A 726 30.50 -4.88 36.00
C SER A 726 30.53 -6.12 36.89
N THR A 727 29.38 -6.60 37.35
CA THR A 727 29.24 -7.75 38.26
C THR A 727 28.47 -8.88 37.59
N ASP A 728 28.65 -10.12 38.06
CA ASP A 728 27.93 -11.27 37.55
C ASP A 728 26.41 -11.15 37.80
N ALA A 729 26.00 -10.53 38.89
CA ALA A 729 24.60 -10.26 39.20
C ALA A 729 23.99 -9.25 38.22
N GLU A 730 24.74 -8.21 37.83
CA GLU A 730 24.30 -7.25 36.77
C GLU A 730 24.22 -7.93 35.43
N LYS A 731 25.17 -8.81 35.08
CA LYS A 731 25.12 -9.58 33.80
C LYS A 731 23.90 -10.49 33.76
N ASP A 732 23.56 -11.18 34.83
CA ASP A 732 22.39 -12.06 34.90
C ASP A 732 21.07 -11.26 34.83
N ALA A 733 21.03 -10.10 35.51
CA ALA A 733 19.87 -9.20 35.45
C ALA A 733 19.66 -8.67 34.05
N GLU A 734 20.73 -8.20 33.40
CA GLU A 734 20.69 -7.65 32.06
C GLU A 734 20.35 -8.71 30.98
N ARG A 735 20.92 -9.93 31.13
CA ARG A 735 20.52 -11.07 30.27
C ARG A 735 19.02 -11.35 30.39
N THR A 736 18.48 -11.32 31.59
CA THR A 736 17.05 -11.53 31.84
C THR A 736 16.21 -10.42 31.20
N GLU A 737 16.66 -9.16 31.32
CA GLU A 737 15.99 -8.01 30.73
C GLU A 737 16.04 -8.05 29.18
N PHE A 738 17.18 -8.40 28.61
CA PHE A 738 17.36 -8.59 27.18
C PHE A 738 16.40 -9.65 26.62
N LEU A 739 16.33 -10.82 27.22
CA LEU A 739 15.42 -11.88 26.81
C LEU A 739 13.95 -11.43 26.89
N LYS A 740 13.57 -10.72 27.94
CA LYS A 740 12.22 -10.15 28.07
C LYS A 740 11.91 -9.12 26.97
N ALA A 741 12.88 -8.33 26.55
CA ALA A 741 12.70 -7.33 25.50
C ALA A 741 12.50 -7.94 24.10
N LEU A 742 12.85 -9.21 23.92
CA LEU A 742 12.66 -9.94 22.67
C LEU A 742 11.27 -10.61 22.56
N TYR A 743 10.68 -10.94 23.71
CA TYR A 743 9.30 -11.47 23.78
C TYR A 743 8.27 -10.37 23.59
#